data_95738e20008f290088233b401acd4f9d
#
_entry.id   95738e20008f290088233b401acd4f9d
#
_cell.length_a   1.000
_cell.length_b   1.000
_cell.length_c   1.000
_cell.angle_alpha   90.00
_cell.angle_beta   90.00
_cell.angle_gamma   90.00
#
_symmetry.space_group_name_H-M   'P 1'
#
loop_
_entity.id
_entity.type
_entity.pdbx_description
1 polymer ?
#
loop_
_entity_poly.entity_id
_entity_poly.type
_entity_poly.pdbx_seq_one_letter_code
_entity_poly.pdbx_strand_id
1 'polypeptide(L)'
;MRTCFIFLGTIYFMLNAISLHAQKKPLDHSVYDGWQSLGERKISPNGQWIAYTIEVQEGDGNLVVQRFDSSYQLIFPRGYGLDFTNDSKHLLFKIKAKYADIRSARIKKVKPDEFPKDSLGIINLITLAIEKVPNVLTFKLPKDSSGVYAYHSSKSTDTLVRVLSDSVSIKKDTSKKSIPQIIEQVPDPEQKRKLSPKKKNDESESDIELDADEPGTPGASVPEGTDLVIVDYLHGIKKTYPLVSDYLWSDNGKILLLETTTAKRNTTLKPSVLIWRAAENRIDTLLVGGNDFRGFTIDKNGYQVAFLAERDSAFKSTQKFYKVWYWKNGDPSARILVDRYSKGMNINWVISQDFSPYFSKSGQRLFLGTAPAKPVRDTSLIDIDLVKLDVWHYNDEYLQPYQLRNLDQENKRSYLALVETASGNFRQLADTDMPQLMVSNEGDGHQFLGVSDKLYRKSMQWEGGTRKDIFSVDPHTGKRTLIIKALDGIPMISPNARYIYWYDMEKRHYAVRVGERNLPISTGIKTKLYDEEYDMPSEPTPYGVMRWLENDSLLFVYDRYDIWQLDPQGKKIPMNLTKGEGRKNHISYRWVNTDPAVNYLKQDQVIYLRQFNEKNKFSGFAQMNIGVPGIPESLQMGSVSVGGLVKAKQANSFLYTRERFDSSAAVYCSYDLVSGRRMSTINTQQANYNWMTAELVEWKAYDGKIATGIVYKPEDFDPKRKYPMIAYFYETLSDGLFNYLAPAPTPSRLNIPFFVSRGYIVLAPDIRYQKGYPGKAAYDYVVSGARALVKKGWVDSTKMGIQGQSWGGYQVAHIITRTTLFAAAWAGAPVANMTSAYGGIRWESGMNRQFQYEKSQSRIGATLWEKPQLYIENSPLFHLKAVKTPLVIMANDNDGAVPWYQGIEMFTAMRRLNKPVWMLNYNGEAHNLVERKNRKDIQIREQQFFDWLLKGEKPSTWLKYGVPAIEKGRNWGFETVLD
;
A
#
# COMPACT_ATOMS: atom_id res chain seq x y z
N MET A 1 -75.61 -20.77 0.83
CA MET A 1 -74.39 -21.30 1.53
C MET A 1 -73.29 -21.92 0.64
N ARG A 2 -73.56 -22.31 -0.60
CA ARG A 2 -72.51 -22.90 -1.51
C ARG A 2 -71.55 -21.85 -2.18
N THR A 3 -71.99 -20.62 -2.33
CA THR A 3 -71.21 -19.57 -2.98
C THR A 3 -70.18 -18.85 -2.05
N CYS A 4 -70.35 -18.92 -0.72
CA CYS A 4 -69.41 -18.38 0.23
C CYS A 4 -68.16 -19.27 0.48
N PHE A 5 -68.30 -20.62 0.27
CA PHE A 5 -67.17 -21.53 0.47
C PHE A 5 -66.15 -21.51 -0.68
N ILE A 6 -66.55 -21.13 -1.90
CA ILE A 6 -65.64 -21.02 -3.05
C ILE A 6 -64.78 -19.74 -2.93
N PHE A 7 -65.33 -18.65 -2.40
CA PHE A 7 -64.60 -17.38 -2.22
C PHE A 7 -63.60 -17.42 -1.08
N LEU A 8 -63.86 -18.17 0.02
CA LEU A 8 -62.92 -18.39 1.12
C LEU A 8 -61.77 -19.32 0.74
N GLY A 9 -62.06 -20.36 -0.11
CA GLY A 9 -61.03 -21.27 -0.63
C GLY A 9 -60.05 -20.61 -1.59
N THR A 10 -60.50 -19.68 -2.44
CA THR A 10 -59.63 -18.90 -3.36
C THR A 10 -58.82 -17.82 -2.64
N ILE A 11 -59.35 -17.22 -1.59
CA ILE A 11 -58.56 -16.27 -0.75
C ILE A 11 -57.50 -17.02 0.08
N TYR A 12 -57.79 -18.21 0.60
CA TYR A 12 -56.81 -19.02 1.31
C TYR A 12 -55.71 -19.57 0.41
N PHE A 13 -56.01 -19.89 -0.88
CA PHE A 13 -55.03 -20.25 -1.91
C PHE A 13 -54.21 -19.05 -2.39
N MET A 14 -54.78 -17.84 -2.52
CA MET A 14 -54.05 -16.62 -2.85
C MET A 14 -53.15 -16.10 -1.72
N LEU A 15 -53.56 -16.31 -0.44
CA LEU A 15 -52.73 -15.91 0.69
C LEU A 15 -51.56 -16.86 0.99
N ASN A 16 -51.58 -18.11 0.49
CA ASN A 16 -50.46 -19.04 0.54
C ASN A 16 -49.55 -18.99 -0.70
N ALA A 17 -49.95 -18.28 -1.76
CA ALA A 17 -49.11 -18.11 -2.95
C ALA A 17 -48.14 -16.92 -2.91
N ILE A 18 -48.06 -16.17 -1.79
CA ILE A 18 -47.21 -15.00 -1.63
C ILE A 18 -46.10 -15.27 -0.63
N SER A 19 -45.30 -16.30 -0.85
CA SER A 19 -43.99 -16.46 -0.19
C SER A 19 -43.06 -17.39 -0.96
N LEU A 20 -43.13 -17.38 -2.28
CA LEU A 20 -41.97 -17.81 -3.08
C LEU A 20 -40.99 -16.63 -3.09
N HIS A 21 -40.27 -16.42 -1.99
CA HIS A 21 -38.99 -15.73 -2.05
C HIS A 21 -38.14 -16.52 -3.02
N ALA A 22 -37.89 -15.97 -4.22
CA ALA A 22 -36.96 -16.59 -5.15
C ALA A 22 -35.66 -16.86 -4.38
N GLN A 23 -35.29 -18.14 -4.27
CA GLN A 23 -34.07 -18.50 -3.55
C GLN A 23 -32.90 -17.77 -4.17
N LYS A 24 -32.22 -16.95 -3.38
CA LYS A 24 -31.03 -16.20 -3.83
C LYS A 24 -30.00 -17.20 -4.35
N LYS A 25 -29.39 -16.91 -5.48
CA LYS A 25 -28.38 -17.78 -6.08
C LYS A 25 -27.06 -17.73 -5.34
N PRO A 26 -26.26 -18.82 -5.33
CA PRO A 26 -24.90 -18.77 -4.81
C PRO A 26 -24.00 -17.93 -5.72
N LEU A 27 -22.93 -17.37 -5.16
CA LEU A 27 -21.86 -16.73 -5.94
C LEU A 27 -21.17 -17.74 -6.85
N ASP A 28 -20.81 -17.31 -8.04
CA ASP A 28 -19.99 -18.04 -9.01
C ASP A 28 -18.77 -17.20 -9.44
N HIS A 29 -17.86 -17.80 -10.23
CA HIS A 29 -16.63 -17.14 -10.65
C HIS A 29 -16.82 -16.01 -11.65
N SER A 30 -17.98 -15.83 -12.23
CA SER A 30 -18.29 -14.76 -13.21
C SER A 30 -18.54 -13.41 -12.57
N VAL A 31 -18.79 -13.36 -11.25
CA VAL A 31 -19.17 -12.11 -10.55
C VAL A 31 -18.02 -11.16 -10.32
N TYR A 32 -16.76 -11.64 -10.36
CA TYR A 32 -15.61 -10.90 -9.85
C TYR A 32 -15.32 -9.60 -10.59
N ASP A 33 -15.39 -9.61 -11.93
CA ASP A 33 -14.91 -8.49 -12.74
C ASP A 33 -15.74 -7.22 -12.54
N GLY A 34 -17.05 -7.36 -12.38
CA GLY A 34 -17.99 -6.27 -12.13
C GLY A 34 -18.15 -5.86 -10.66
N TRP A 35 -17.48 -6.57 -9.71
CA TRP A 35 -17.60 -6.22 -8.30
C TRP A 35 -16.84 -4.94 -7.99
N GLN A 36 -17.51 -3.99 -7.33
CA GLN A 36 -17.04 -2.62 -7.17
C GLN A 36 -16.35 -2.40 -5.81
N SER A 37 -15.42 -1.44 -5.81
CA SER A 37 -14.77 -0.89 -4.61
C SER A 37 -14.69 0.62 -4.68
N LEU A 38 -14.53 1.28 -3.53
CA LEU A 38 -14.26 2.71 -3.44
C LEU A 38 -12.75 2.94 -3.52
N GLY A 39 -12.32 3.83 -4.42
CA GLY A 39 -10.93 4.25 -4.56
C GLY A 39 -10.65 5.59 -3.90
N GLU A 40 -10.04 6.51 -4.66
CA GLU A 40 -9.66 7.84 -4.21
C GLU A 40 -10.86 8.66 -3.75
N ARG A 41 -10.67 9.45 -2.67
CA ARG A 41 -11.72 10.30 -2.11
C ARG A 41 -11.15 11.63 -1.68
N LYS A 42 -11.80 12.73 -2.07
CA LYS A 42 -11.42 14.10 -1.69
C LYS A 42 -12.66 14.94 -1.34
N ILE A 43 -12.44 15.91 -0.49
CA ILE A 43 -13.40 16.96 -0.16
C ILE A 43 -12.80 18.31 -0.57
N SER A 44 -13.61 19.19 -1.13
CA SER A 44 -13.14 20.54 -1.49
C SER A 44 -12.71 21.31 -0.23
N PRO A 45 -11.75 22.25 -0.32
CA PRO A 45 -11.29 23.02 0.82
C PRO A 45 -12.43 23.71 1.60
N ASN A 46 -13.44 24.23 0.93
CA ASN A 46 -14.62 24.86 1.54
C ASN A 46 -15.68 23.87 2.06
N GLY A 47 -15.47 22.57 1.87
CA GLY A 47 -16.37 21.51 2.34
C GLY A 47 -17.69 21.36 1.58
N GLN A 48 -17.88 22.04 0.45
CA GLN A 48 -19.15 22.02 -0.29
C GLN A 48 -19.26 20.91 -1.33
N TRP A 49 -18.13 20.35 -1.79
CA TRP A 49 -18.06 19.31 -2.79
C TRP A 49 -17.24 18.13 -2.31
N ILE A 50 -17.66 16.95 -2.71
CA ILE A 50 -16.89 15.72 -2.59
C ILE A 50 -16.68 15.10 -3.95
N ALA A 51 -15.58 14.37 -4.08
CA ALA A 51 -15.29 13.58 -5.26
C ALA A 51 -14.69 12.23 -4.84
N TYR A 52 -15.15 11.14 -5.45
CA TYR A 52 -14.66 9.80 -5.16
C TYR A 52 -14.74 8.89 -6.38
N THR A 53 -13.84 7.91 -6.46
CA THR A 53 -13.84 6.92 -7.53
C THR A 53 -14.57 5.64 -7.09
N ILE A 54 -15.31 5.06 -8.04
CA ILE A 54 -15.86 3.71 -7.95
C ILE A 54 -15.10 2.88 -8.97
N GLU A 55 -14.40 1.88 -8.50
CA GLU A 55 -13.55 1.01 -9.31
C GLU A 55 -14.18 -0.36 -9.45
N VAL A 56 -14.08 -0.97 -10.62
CA VAL A 56 -14.40 -2.38 -10.86
C VAL A 56 -13.11 -3.19 -10.84
N GLN A 57 -13.18 -4.48 -10.56
CA GLN A 57 -11.98 -5.32 -10.51
C GLN A 57 -11.32 -5.53 -11.87
N GLU A 58 -12.10 -5.51 -12.96
CA GLU A 58 -11.59 -5.55 -14.33
C GLU A 58 -12.54 -4.76 -15.24
N GLY A 59 -12.06 -3.64 -15.81
CA GLY A 59 -12.89 -2.79 -16.67
C GLY A 59 -12.74 -1.30 -16.36
N ASP A 60 -13.76 -0.54 -16.76
CA ASP A 60 -13.81 0.90 -16.59
C ASP A 60 -14.61 1.28 -15.33
N GLY A 61 -13.98 2.03 -14.43
CA GLY A 61 -14.62 2.61 -13.24
C GLY A 61 -15.25 3.98 -13.51
N ASN A 62 -15.69 4.63 -12.44
CA ASN A 62 -16.33 5.95 -12.51
C ASN A 62 -15.75 6.91 -11.48
N LEU A 63 -15.64 8.19 -11.80
CA LEU A 63 -15.49 9.27 -10.84
C LEU A 63 -16.87 9.88 -10.59
N VAL A 64 -17.23 10.01 -9.32
CA VAL A 64 -18.44 10.71 -8.87
C VAL A 64 -18.03 12.03 -8.24
N VAL A 65 -18.64 13.13 -8.71
CA VAL A 65 -18.47 14.47 -8.15
C VAL A 65 -19.84 14.91 -7.64
N GLN A 66 -19.93 15.22 -6.35
CA GLN A 66 -21.22 15.41 -5.70
C GLN A 66 -21.16 16.57 -4.72
N ARG A 67 -22.26 17.33 -4.62
CA ARG A 67 -22.42 18.30 -3.54
C ARG A 67 -22.52 17.62 -2.19
N PHE A 68 -21.92 18.23 -1.18
CA PHE A 68 -21.90 17.70 0.19
C PHE A 68 -23.32 17.53 0.76
N ASP A 69 -24.27 18.36 0.36
CA ASP A 69 -25.70 18.30 0.73
C ASP A 69 -26.51 17.29 -0.11
N SER A 70 -25.88 16.60 -1.04
CA SER A 70 -26.49 15.64 -2.01
C SER A 70 -27.44 16.27 -3.03
N SER A 71 -27.51 17.60 -3.15
CA SER A 71 -28.42 18.30 -4.07
C SER A 71 -28.06 18.16 -5.54
N TYR A 72 -26.80 17.78 -5.84
CA TYR A 72 -26.29 17.67 -7.19
C TYR A 72 -25.19 16.62 -7.31
N GLN A 73 -25.19 15.87 -8.42
CA GLN A 73 -24.20 14.81 -8.69
C GLN A 73 -23.85 14.77 -10.19
N LEU A 74 -22.58 14.56 -10.47
CA LEU A 74 -22.04 14.27 -11.80
C LEU A 74 -21.26 12.95 -11.75
N ILE A 75 -21.31 12.19 -12.83
CA ILE A 75 -20.57 10.94 -12.98
C ILE A 75 -19.73 11.01 -14.26
N PHE A 76 -18.43 10.75 -14.10
CA PHE A 76 -17.45 10.72 -15.18
C PHE A 76 -16.89 9.32 -15.34
N PRO A 77 -17.26 8.61 -16.43
CA PRO A 77 -16.67 7.31 -16.72
C PRO A 77 -15.14 7.42 -16.83
N ARG A 78 -14.43 6.50 -16.18
CA ARG A 78 -12.97 6.39 -16.18
C ARG A 78 -12.20 7.55 -15.50
N GLY A 79 -12.89 8.44 -14.78
CA GLY A 79 -12.25 9.54 -14.07
C GLY A 79 -11.42 9.04 -12.87
N TYR A 80 -10.24 9.65 -12.64
CA TYR A 80 -9.33 9.34 -11.56
C TYR A 80 -8.30 10.47 -11.33
N GLY A 81 -7.45 10.38 -10.29
CA GLY A 81 -6.35 11.33 -10.07
C GLY A 81 -6.85 12.76 -9.99
N LEU A 82 -7.66 13.04 -8.99
CA LEU A 82 -8.46 14.27 -8.88
C LEU A 82 -7.83 15.25 -7.88
N ASP A 83 -7.94 16.57 -8.18
CA ASP A 83 -7.54 17.65 -7.29
C ASP A 83 -8.50 18.85 -7.38
N PHE A 84 -8.93 19.33 -6.20
CA PHE A 84 -9.65 20.58 -6.07
C PHE A 84 -8.68 21.77 -6.02
N THR A 85 -9.03 22.89 -6.67
CA THR A 85 -8.33 24.15 -6.44
C THR A 85 -8.55 24.64 -5.00
N ASN A 86 -7.57 25.36 -4.43
CA ASN A 86 -7.66 25.83 -3.03
C ASN A 86 -8.83 26.81 -2.78
N ASP A 87 -9.32 27.51 -3.81
CA ASP A 87 -10.51 28.33 -3.76
C ASP A 87 -11.82 27.55 -3.94
N SER A 88 -11.72 26.25 -4.15
CA SER A 88 -12.83 25.33 -4.39
C SER A 88 -13.68 25.69 -5.63
N LYS A 89 -13.12 26.42 -6.61
CA LYS A 89 -13.86 26.80 -7.83
C LYS A 89 -13.74 25.79 -8.94
N HIS A 90 -12.66 25.00 -8.96
CA HIS A 90 -12.44 23.98 -9.99
C HIS A 90 -12.07 22.62 -9.37
N LEU A 91 -12.45 21.57 -10.08
CA LEU A 91 -11.94 20.22 -9.91
C LEU A 91 -11.26 19.80 -11.21
N LEU A 92 -10.01 19.36 -11.11
CA LEU A 92 -9.26 18.75 -12.21
C LEU A 92 -9.12 17.26 -11.93
N PHE A 93 -9.24 16.46 -12.99
CA PHE A 93 -9.07 15.00 -12.88
C PHE A 93 -8.67 14.40 -14.22
N LYS A 94 -8.06 13.24 -14.19
CA LYS A 94 -7.72 12.49 -15.40
C LYS A 94 -8.86 11.56 -15.79
N ILE A 95 -8.97 11.26 -17.10
CA ILE A 95 -9.90 10.30 -17.66
C ILE A 95 -9.09 9.26 -18.41
N LYS A 96 -9.06 8.02 -17.90
CA LYS A 96 -8.34 6.90 -18.52
C LYS A 96 -8.83 6.65 -19.94
N ALA A 97 -7.95 6.16 -20.80
CA ALA A 97 -8.35 5.52 -22.04
C ALA A 97 -9.30 4.35 -21.75
N LYS A 98 -10.18 3.98 -22.68
CA LYS A 98 -11.11 2.86 -22.50
C LYS A 98 -10.34 1.55 -22.29
N TYR A 99 -10.74 0.75 -21.30
CA TYR A 99 -10.14 -0.55 -21.02
C TYR A 99 -10.12 -1.46 -22.27
N ALA A 100 -11.22 -1.48 -23.04
CA ALA A 100 -11.32 -2.26 -24.28
C ALA A 100 -10.28 -1.85 -25.34
N ASP A 101 -10.00 -0.54 -25.46
CA ASP A 101 -9.03 -0.02 -26.42
C ASP A 101 -7.58 -0.40 -26.00
N ILE A 102 -7.26 -0.26 -24.72
CA ILE A 102 -5.96 -0.70 -24.17
C ILE A 102 -5.78 -2.22 -24.34
N ARG A 103 -6.81 -3.01 -24.03
CA ARG A 103 -6.79 -4.45 -24.21
C ARG A 103 -6.58 -4.84 -25.68
N SER A 104 -7.28 -4.14 -26.59
CA SER A 104 -7.11 -4.34 -28.04
C SER A 104 -5.69 -4.01 -28.50
N ALA A 105 -5.10 -2.90 -28.02
CA ALA A 105 -3.73 -2.51 -28.32
C ALA A 105 -2.72 -3.57 -27.86
N ARG A 106 -2.89 -4.11 -26.63
CA ARG A 106 -2.06 -5.22 -26.11
C ARG A 106 -2.17 -6.49 -26.97
N ILE A 107 -3.38 -6.89 -27.37
CA ILE A 107 -3.61 -8.05 -28.23
C ILE A 107 -2.92 -7.86 -29.59
N LYS A 108 -2.96 -6.64 -30.13
CA LYS A 108 -2.29 -6.27 -31.39
C LYS A 108 -0.78 -6.04 -31.24
N LYS A 109 -0.23 -6.18 -30.01
CA LYS A 109 1.18 -5.94 -29.69
C LYS A 109 1.66 -4.54 -30.11
N VAL A 110 0.80 -3.53 -29.99
CA VAL A 110 1.15 -2.13 -30.21
C VAL A 110 2.17 -1.73 -29.15
N LYS A 111 3.13 -0.85 -29.52
CA LYS A 111 4.12 -0.35 -28.55
C LYS A 111 3.45 0.47 -27.44
N PRO A 112 3.95 0.42 -26.18
CA PRO A 112 3.33 1.13 -25.05
C PRO A 112 3.21 2.65 -25.24
N ASP A 113 4.16 3.26 -25.94
CA ASP A 113 4.14 4.70 -26.26
C ASP A 113 3.05 5.10 -27.26
N GLU A 114 2.57 4.14 -28.05
CA GLU A 114 1.47 4.32 -29.00
C GLU A 114 0.09 3.97 -28.42
N PHE A 115 0.01 3.55 -27.16
CA PHE A 115 -1.27 3.25 -26.52
C PHE A 115 -2.15 4.49 -26.44
N PRO A 116 -3.49 4.32 -26.48
CA PRO A 116 -4.41 5.42 -26.24
C PRO A 116 -4.07 6.18 -24.96
N LYS A 117 -4.00 7.49 -25.03
CA LYS A 117 -3.59 8.36 -23.92
C LYS A 117 -4.81 8.87 -23.14
N ASP A 118 -4.54 9.24 -21.89
CA ASP A 118 -5.56 9.82 -21.02
C ASP A 118 -5.97 11.22 -21.45
N SER A 119 -7.15 11.64 -21.01
CA SER A 119 -7.60 13.03 -21.12
C SER A 119 -7.60 13.71 -19.75
N LEU A 120 -7.65 15.03 -19.73
CA LEU A 120 -7.91 15.85 -18.54
C LEU A 120 -9.35 16.33 -18.58
N GLY A 121 -10.08 16.14 -17.48
CA GLY A 121 -11.38 16.75 -17.23
C GLY A 121 -11.21 17.93 -16.28
N ILE A 122 -11.87 19.03 -16.56
CA ILE A 122 -11.89 20.25 -15.74
C ILE A 122 -13.35 20.64 -15.53
N ILE A 123 -13.75 20.77 -14.26
CA ILE A 123 -15.10 21.23 -13.89
C ILE A 123 -14.97 22.57 -13.19
N ASN A 124 -15.68 23.56 -13.70
CA ASN A 124 -15.96 24.77 -12.92
C ASN A 124 -17.13 24.48 -11.96
N LEU A 125 -16.85 24.44 -10.66
CA LEU A 125 -17.82 24.04 -9.62
C LEU A 125 -18.88 25.11 -9.32
N ILE A 126 -18.74 26.32 -9.88
CA ILE A 126 -19.73 27.42 -9.78
C ILE A 126 -20.72 27.35 -10.93
N THR A 127 -20.21 27.31 -12.17
CA THR A 127 -21.02 27.33 -13.39
C THR A 127 -21.43 25.94 -13.86
N LEU A 128 -20.78 24.88 -13.33
CA LEU A 128 -20.90 23.48 -13.74
C LEU A 128 -20.42 23.22 -15.17
N ALA A 129 -19.71 24.16 -15.78
CA ALA A 129 -19.11 23.97 -17.10
C ALA A 129 -18.01 22.92 -17.03
N ILE A 130 -17.97 22.05 -18.03
CA ILE A 130 -17.03 20.94 -18.14
C ILE A 130 -16.19 21.11 -19.41
N GLU A 131 -14.88 21.10 -19.23
CA GLU A 131 -13.90 21.06 -20.33
C GLU A 131 -13.19 19.70 -20.31
N LYS A 132 -13.01 19.10 -21.50
CA LYS A 132 -12.23 17.88 -21.68
C LYS A 132 -11.09 18.15 -22.65
N VAL A 133 -9.85 17.94 -22.17
CA VAL A 133 -8.63 18.11 -22.96
C VAL A 133 -8.03 16.73 -23.26
N PRO A 134 -7.92 16.32 -24.53
CA PRO A 134 -7.37 15.01 -24.89
C PRO A 134 -5.84 14.98 -24.76
N ASN A 135 -5.29 13.77 -24.66
CA ASN A 135 -3.85 13.49 -24.72
C ASN A 135 -3.03 14.25 -23.65
N VAL A 136 -3.44 14.20 -22.40
CA VAL A 136 -2.75 14.82 -21.27
C VAL A 136 -1.97 13.80 -20.46
N LEU A 137 -0.68 14.05 -20.24
CA LEU A 137 0.19 13.22 -19.41
C LEU A 137 -0.03 13.51 -17.94
N THR A 138 0.12 14.77 -17.55
CA THR A 138 0.05 15.23 -16.16
C THR A 138 -0.64 16.56 -16.05
N PHE A 139 -1.18 16.86 -14.88
CA PHE A 139 -1.53 18.23 -14.48
C PHE A 139 -1.01 18.50 -13.08
N LYS A 140 -0.71 19.76 -12.75
CA LYS A 140 -0.26 20.17 -11.42
C LYS A 140 -0.93 21.49 -11.02
N LEU A 141 -1.29 21.57 -9.75
CA LEU A 141 -1.86 22.75 -9.08
C LEU A 141 -0.81 23.28 -8.08
N PRO A 142 -0.73 24.59 -7.81
CA PRO A 142 -0.03 25.09 -6.64
C PRO A 142 -0.66 24.54 -5.35
N LYS A 143 0.17 24.27 -4.34
CA LYS A 143 -0.26 23.65 -3.10
C LYS A 143 -1.11 24.58 -2.21
N ASP A 144 -0.70 25.84 -2.09
CA ASP A 144 -1.26 26.82 -1.15
C ASP A 144 -1.92 28.03 -1.85
N SER A 145 -2.09 27.98 -3.17
CA SER A 145 -2.67 29.06 -3.97
C SER A 145 -3.76 28.55 -4.93
N SER A 146 -4.47 29.48 -5.51
CA SER A 146 -5.50 29.27 -6.53
C SER A 146 -5.33 30.27 -7.66
N GLY A 147 -6.12 30.12 -8.71
CA GLY A 147 -6.08 31.02 -9.87
C GLY A 147 -5.34 30.45 -11.07
N VAL A 148 -4.43 29.51 -10.86
CA VAL A 148 -3.60 28.95 -11.91
C VAL A 148 -3.52 27.43 -11.81
N TYR A 149 -3.35 26.78 -12.97
CA TYR A 149 -2.93 25.37 -13.07
C TYR A 149 -2.11 25.17 -14.36
N ALA A 150 -1.43 24.06 -14.46
CA ALA A 150 -0.74 23.68 -15.70
C ALA A 150 -0.99 22.22 -16.01
N TYR A 151 -1.02 21.89 -17.30
CA TYR A 151 -1.08 20.49 -17.74
C TYR A 151 -0.13 20.24 -18.92
N HIS A 152 0.42 19.02 -18.94
CA HIS A 152 1.41 18.58 -19.91
C HIS A 152 0.76 17.66 -20.93
N SER A 153 0.85 18.02 -22.22
CA SER A 153 0.34 17.25 -23.34
C SER A 153 1.20 16.02 -23.62
N SER A 154 0.62 14.96 -24.15
CA SER A 154 1.35 13.76 -24.59
C SER A 154 1.90 13.88 -26.02
N LYS A 155 1.53 14.91 -26.76
CA LYS A 155 2.00 15.17 -28.13
C LYS A 155 2.29 16.65 -28.29
N SER A 156 3.30 16.96 -29.08
CA SER A 156 3.55 18.30 -29.60
C SER A 156 2.48 18.62 -30.65
N THR A 157 1.89 19.81 -30.59
CA THR A 157 0.91 20.25 -31.58
C THR A 157 1.63 20.78 -32.84
N ASP A 158 2.05 19.87 -33.69
CA ASP A 158 2.62 20.21 -35.01
C ASP A 158 1.52 20.35 -36.09
N THR A 159 0.30 20.64 -35.69
CA THR A 159 -0.77 21.00 -36.61
C THR A 159 -1.69 22.05 -35.98
N LEU A 160 -1.58 23.30 -36.44
CA LEU A 160 -2.57 24.33 -36.24
C LEU A 160 -3.93 23.90 -36.83
N VAL A 161 -4.70 23.13 -36.07
CA VAL A 161 -6.13 22.99 -36.32
C VAL A 161 -6.84 24.14 -35.63
N ARG A 162 -7.13 25.18 -36.35
CA ARG A 162 -8.09 26.19 -35.96
C ARG A 162 -9.43 25.50 -35.71
N VAL A 163 -9.78 25.35 -34.45
CA VAL A 163 -11.16 25.04 -34.06
C VAL A 163 -11.93 26.37 -34.18
N LEU A 164 -12.73 26.47 -35.23
CA LEU A 164 -13.73 27.50 -35.37
C LEU A 164 -14.73 27.31 -34.22
N SER A 165 -14.97 28.38 -33.49
CA SER A 165 -16.01 28.47 -32.48
C SER A 165 -17.38 28.42 -33.15
N ASP A 166 -18.05 27.29 -33.03
CA ASP A 166 -19.48 27.23 -33.33
C ASP A 166 -20.26 27.72 -32.12
N SER A 167 -20.83 28.89 -32.28
CA SER A 167 -21.78 29.50 -31.36
C SER A 167 -23.09 28.69 -31.34
N VAL A 168 -23.31 27.96 -30.27
CA VAL A 168 -24.62 27.33 -29.99
C VAL A 168 -25.49 28.35 -29.28
N SER A 169 -26.50 28.80 -29.98
CA SER A 169 -27.59 29.64 -29.45
C SER A 169 -28.46 28.84 -28.47
N ILE A 170 -28.48 29.25 -27.22
CA ILE A 170 -29.34 28.66 -26.18
C ILE A 170 -30.75 29.19 -26.37
N LYS A 171 -31.69 28.38 -26.79
CA LYS A 171 -33.10 28.60 -26.56
C LYS A 171 -33.48 28.10 -25.15
N LYS A 172 -33.97 29.02 -24.34
CA LYS A 172 -34.61 28.69 -23.06
C LYS A 172 -35.91 27.97 -23.35
N ASP A 173 -36.08 26.79 -22.86
CA ASP A 173 -37.38 26.20 -22.66
C ASP A 173 -37.51 25.64 -21.24
N THR A 174 -38.55 26.14 -20.58
CA THR A 174 -38.92 25.82 -19.22
C THR A 174 -39.92 24.67 -19.23
N SER A 175 -39.52 23.46 -18.98
CA SER A 175 -40.40 22.41 -18.47
C SER A 175 -39.64 21.31 -17.75
N LYS A 176 -40.10 21.02 -16.56
CA LYS A 176 -39.69 19.89 -15.72
C LYS A 176 -39.79 18.59 -16.51
N LYS A 177 -38.67 17.85 -16.69
CA LYS A 177 -38.71 16.40 -16.92
C LYS A 177 -37.37 15.72 -16.53
N SER A 178 -37.54 14.62 -15.88
CA SER A 178 -36.72 13.44 -15.63
C SER A 178 -35.40 13.23 -16.41
N ILE A 179 -34.44 12.72 -15.69
CA ILE A 179 -33.10 12.20 -16.04
C ILE A 179 -33.07 11.43 -17.37
N PRO A 180 -32.18 11.73 -18.30
CA PRO A 180 -31.92 10.82 -19.42
C PRO A 180 -30.82 9.79 -19.01
N GLN A 181 -31.22 8.52 -18.94
CA GLN A 181 -30.31 7.41 -19.12
C GLN A 181 -29.91 7.33 -20.59
N ILE A 182 -28.65 7.50 -20.90
CA ILE A 182 -28.13 7.19 -22.23
C ILE A 182 -27.80 5.70 -22.24
N ILE A 183 -28.71 4.94 -22.88
CA ILE A 183 -28.48 3.55 -23.28
C ILE A 183 -27.80 3.58 -24.64
N GLU A 184 -26.52 3.25 -24.71
CA GLU A 184 -25.87 2.92 -25.99
C GLU A 184 -26.20 1.47 -26.33
N GLN A 185 -26.89 1.29 -27.48
CA GLN A 185 -27.18 -0.01 -28.09
C GLN A 185 -25.90 -0.65 -28.63
N VAL A 186 -25.73 -1.92 -28.31
CA VAL A 186 -24.69 -2.81 -28.83
C VAL A 186 -25.16 -3.34 -30.20
N PRO A 187 -24.36 -3.31 -31.26
CA PRO A 187 -24.60 -4.11 -32.44
C PRO A 187 -23.95 -5.48 -32.33
N ASP A 188 -24.74 -6.46 -32.67
CA ASP A 188 -24.44 -7.89 -32.75
C ASP A 188 -23.38 -8.22 -33.82
N PRO A 189 -22.48 -9.18 -33.66
CA PRO A 189 -21.48 -9.52 -34.66
C PRO A 189 -21.80 -10.85 -35.35
N GLU A 190 -22.22 -10.78 -36.59
CA GLU A 190 -22.03 -11.88 -37.54
C GLU A 190 -21.73 -11.36 -38.95
N GLN A 191 -20.51 -11.59 -39.42
CA GLN A 191 -20.33 -12.19 -40.74
C GLN A 191 -18.87 -12.67 -40.98
N LYS A 192 -18.86 -13.82 -41.56
CA LYS A 192 -17.82 -14.83 -41.81
C LYS A 192 -16.73 -14.47 -42.80
N ARG A 193 -15.53 -15.06 -42.49
CA ARG A 193 -14.61 -15.79 -43.40
C ARG A 193 -13.92 -15.15 -44.60
N LYS A 194 -12.57 -15.24 -44.60
CA LYS A 194 -11.85 -16.16 -45.49
C LYS A 194 -10.42 -16.38 -45.03
N LEU A 195 -10.05 -17.67 -45.00
CA LEU A 195 -8.73 -18.25 -44.80
C LEU A 195 -7.89 -18.22 -46.09
N SER A 196 -6.58 -18.10 -46.00
CA SER A 196 -5.62 -19.01 -46.60
C SER A 196 -4.15 -18.67 -46.24
N PRO A 197 -3.13 -19.57 -46.47
CA PRO A 197 -2.22 -19.98 -45.40
C PRO A 197 -0.74 -19.87 -45.72
N LYS A 198 0.09 -20.24 -44.72
CA LYS A 198 1.48 -20.77 -44.79
C LYS A 198 2.66 -19.79 -44.81
N LYS A 199 3.57 -19.86 -43.84
CA LYS A 199 4.72 -20.76 -43.82
C LYS A 199 5.31 -20.85 -42.42
N LYS A 200 5.79 -22.06 -42.11
CA LYS A 200 6.62 -22.49 -40.97
C LYS A 200 7.99 -21.83 -41.03
N ASN A 201 8.61 -21.56 -39.90
CA ASN A 201 9.83 -22.20 -39.39
C ASN A 201 10.19 -21.59 -38.05
N ASP A 202 10.39 -22.45 -37.17
CA ASP A 202 11.50 -22.87 -36.31
C ASP A 202 11.63 -22.20 -34.96
N GLU A 203 11.71 -23.12 -34.03
CA GLU A 203 11.96 -23.02 -32.60
C GLU A 203 13.20 -22.21 -32.29
N SER A 204 13.09 -21.33 -31.35
CA SER A 204 14.14 -21.03 -30.40
C SER A 204 13.52 -20.70 -29.04
N GLU A 205 14.00 -21.40 -28.04
CA GLU A 205 13.73 -21.19 -26.62
C GLU A 205 13.84 -19.70 -26.31
N SER A 206 12.76 -19.10 -25.80
CA SER A 206 12.81 -17.77 -25.25
C SER A 206 13.04 -17.89 -23.75
N ASP A 207 14.28 -17.71 -23.34
CA ASP A 207 14.62 -17.30 -21.99
C ASP A 207 13.78 -16.08 -21.64
N ILE A 208 12.98 -16.18 -20.58
CA ILE A 208 12.29 -15.04 -19.98
C ILE A 208 13.37 -14.27 -19.25
N GLU A 209 13.98 -13.32 -19.93
CA GLU A 209 14.70 -12.24 -19.26
C GLU A 209 13.70 -11.50 -18.39
N LEU A 210 13.93 -11.55 -17.08
CA LEU A 210 13.43 -10.56 -16.15
C LEU A 210 14.03 -9.23 -16.62
N ASP A 211 13.20 -8.33 -17.15
CA ASP A 211 13.55 -6.92 -17.31
C ASP A 211 13.87 -6.33 -15.92
N ALA A 212 15.10 -6.56 -15.48
CA ALA A 212 15.74 -5.62 -14.60
C ALA A 212 15.99 -4.39 -15.47
N ASP A 213 15.38 -3.25 -15.14
CA ASP A 213 15.71 -1.96 -15.71
C ASP A 213 17.24 -1.83 -15.73
N GLU A 214 17.86 -2.02 -16.90
CA GLU A 214 19.28 -1.76 -17.09
C GLU A 214 19.53 -0.31 -16.69
N PRO A 215 20.56 -0.02 -15.88
CA PRO A 215 20.94 1.36 -15.60
C PRO A 215 21.21 2.01 -16.94
N GLY A 216 20.44 3.06 -17.25
CA GLY A 216 20.32 3.68 -18.55
C GLY A 216 21.62 3.68 -19.34
N THR A 217 21.60 3.11 -20.52
CA THR A 217 22.73 2.98 -21.45
C THR A 217 23.43 4.34 -21.56
N PRO A 218 24.75 4.46 -21.34
CA PRO A 218 25.45 5.73 -21.53
C PRO A 218 25.25 6.22 -22.97
N GLY A 219 24.50 7.34 -23.14
CA GLY A 219 24.17 7.89 -24.46
C GLY A 219 22.69 7.84 -24.84
N ALA A 220 21.77 7.43 -23.97
CA ALA A 220 20.34 7.60 -24.22
C ALA A 220 20.03 9.10 -24.35
N SER A 221 19.54 9.52 -25.50
CA SER A 221 19.13 10.90 -25.73
C SER A 221 17.96 11.24 -24.80
N VAL A 222 18.02 12.36 -24.09
CA VAL A 222 16.89 12.88 -23.33
C VAL A 222 15.63 12.88 -24.22
N PRO A 223 14.51 12.27 -23.80
CA PRO A 223 13.29 12.27 -24.62
C PRO A 223 12.89 13.70 -24.97
N GLU A 224 12.48 13.92 -26.21
CA GLU A 224 11.98 15.22 -26.63
C GLU A 224 10.76 15.61 -25.81
N GLY A 225 10.78 16.81 -25.22
CA GLY A 225 9.68 17.38 -24.45
C GLY A 225 8.45 17.63 -25.34
N THR A 226 7.32 17.83 -24.71
CA THR A 226 6.05 18.13 -25.38
C THR A 226 5.47 19.45 -24.89
N ASP A 227 4.23 19.77 -25.28
CA ASP A 227 3.61 21.05 -24.97
C ASP A 227 3.11 21.10 -23.51
N LEU A 228 3.53 22.12 -22.76
CA LEU A 228 2.97 22.50 -21.47
C LEU A 228 1.98 23.66 -21.67
N VAL A 229 0.77 23.49 -21.18
CA VAL A 229 -0.25 24.54 -21.19
C VAL A 229 -0.43 25.08 -19.78
N ILE A 230 -0.23 26.40 -19.63
CA ILE A 230 -0.47 27.16 -18.39
C ILE A 230 -1.80 27.88 -18.54
N VAL A 231 -2.66 27.74 -17.52
CA VAL A 231 -3.96 28.38 -17.46
C VAL A 231 -4.05 29.24 -16.22
N ASP A 232 -4.24 30.54 -16.42
CA ASP A 232 -4.66 31.47 -15.39
C ASP A 232 -6.14 31.74 -15.59
N TYR A 233 -6.96 31.06 -14.76
CA TYR A 233 -8.42 31.12 -14.89
C TYR A 233 -9.03 32.36 -14.23
N LEU A 234 -8.25 33.12 -13.45
CA LEU A 234 -8.70 34.41 -12.90
C LEU A 234 -8.68 35.50 -13.95
N HIS A 235 -7.68 35.49 -14.84
CA HIS A 235 -7.49 36.49 -15.89
C HIS A 235 -7.88 35.98 -17.29
N GLY A 236 -8.32 34.71 -17.40
CA GLY A 236 -8.69 34.12 -18.70
C GLY A 236 -7.51 33.86 -19.62
N ILE A 237 -6.30 33.72 -19.08
CA ILE A 237 -5.07 33.56 -19.87
C ILE A 237 -4.76 32.08 -20.05
N LYS A 238 -4.49 31.68 -21.31
CA LYS A 238 -4.01 30.33 -21.66
C LYS A 238 -2.77 30.45 -22.53
N LYS A 239 -1.64 29.91 -22.10
CA LYS A 239 -0.36 29.95 -22.81
C LYS A 239 0.22 28.55 -22.98
N THR A 240 0.81 28.30 -24.15
CA THR A 240 1.44 27.02 -24.47
C THR A 240 2.94 27.22 -24.66
N TYR A 241 3.74 26.38 -24.01
CA TYR A 241 5.20 26.35 -24.13
C TYR A 241 5.62 24.98 -24.69
N PRO A 242 6.31 24.96 -25.84
CA PRO A 242 6.75 23.72 -26.50
C PRO A 242 7.98 23.10 -25.83
N LEU A 243 8.24 21.83 -26.12
CA LEU A 243 9.46 21.09 -25.73
C LEU A 243 9.70 20.99 -24.22
N VAL A 244 8.67 21.10 -23.41
CA VAL A 244 8.78 20.97 -21.96
C VAL A 244 8.88 19.49 -21.58
N SER A 245 9.86 19.13 -20.76
CA SER A 245 10.08 17.79 -20.20
C SER A 245 9.55 17.66 -18.78
N ASP A 246 9.76 18.69 -17.95
CA ASP A 246 9.24 18.73 -16.58
C ASP A 246 8.88 20.15 -16.16
N TYR A 247 8.06 20.28 -15.11
CA TYR A 247 7.62 21.56 -14.58
C TYR A 247 7.26 21.45 -13.09
N LEU A 248 7.48 22.56 -12.35
CA LEU A 248 7.26 22.62 -10.91
C LEU A 248 6.67 23.97 -10.48
N TRP A 249 5.50 23.94 -9.80
CA TRP A 249 4.93 25.11 -9.15
C TRP A 249 5.61 25.45 -7.83
N SER A 250 5.78 26.75 -7.53
CA SER A 250 5.93 27.18 -6.14
C SER A 250 4.64 26.90 -5.37
N ASP A 251 4.75 26.60 -4.06
CA ASP A 251 3.57 26.31 -3.21
C ASP A 251 2.54 27.46 -3.29
N ASN A 252 3.01 28.70 -3.35
CA ASN A 252 2.18 29.91 -3.41
C ASN A 252 1.70 30.28 -4.83
N GLY A 253 2.01 29.49 -5.85
CA GLY A 253 1.58 29.72 -7.24
C GLY A 253 2.18 30.93 -7.95
N LYS A 254 3.14 31.65 -7.35
CA LYS A 254 3.74 32.86 -7.94
C LYS A 254 4.62 32.59 -9.13
N ILE A 255 5.31 31.43 -9.14
CA ILE A 255 6.21 31.04 -10.20
C ILE A 255 5.99 29.57 -10.60
N LEU A 256 6.24 29.30 -11.88
CA LEU A 256 6.32 27.97 -12.43
C LEU A 256 7.69 27.79 -13.07
N LEU A 257 8.43 26.80 -12.63
CA LEU A 257 9.70 26.40 -13.22
C LEU A 257 9.42 25.40 -14.35
N LEU A 258 10.11 25.54 -15.49
CA LEU A 258 9.99 24.69 -16.65
C LEU A 258 11.37 24.21 -17.09
N GLU A 259 11.47 22.93 -17.41
CA GLU A 259 12.60 22.36 -18.14
C GLU A 259 12.23 22.16 -19.60
N THR A 260 13.08 22.59 -20.52
CA THR A 260 12.89 22.36 -21.96
C THR A 260 14.00 21.48 -22.53
N THR A 261 13.70 20.78 -23.60
CA THR A 261 14.63 19.88 -24.31
C THR A 261 14.97 20.40 -25.71
N THR A 262 15.93 19.76 -26.35
CA THR A 262 16.25 20.02 -27.75
C THR A 262 15.25 19.31 -28.67
N ALA A 263 14.77 19.99 -29.72
CA ALA A 263 13.97 19.36 -30.74
C ALA A 263 14.81 18.45 -31.65
N LYS A 264 14.34 17.22 -31.90
CA LYS A 264 15.04 16.28 -32.80
C LYS A 264 15.29 16.83 -34.20
N ARG A 265 14.39 17.69 -34.69
CA ARG A 265 14.47 18.31 -36.02
C ARG A 265 15.14 19.70 -36.03
N ASN A 266 15.41 20.30 -34.88
CA ASN A 266 16.00 21.61 -34.76
C ASN A 266 16.98 21.64 -33.57
N THR A 267 18.23 21.32 -33.86
CA THR A 267 19.32 21.24 -32.88
C THR A 267 19.87 22.62 -32.48
N THR A 268 19.37 23.71 -33.08
CA THR A 268 19.76 25.07 -32.68
C THR A 268 19.11 25.48 -31.37
N LEU A 269 17.94 24.88 -31.01
CA LEU A 269 17.30 25.08 -29.72
C LEU A 269 18.05 24.29 -28.67
N LYS A 270 18.64 24.97 -27.67
CA LYS A 270 19.34 24.35 -26.56
C LYS A 270 18.39 24.06 -25.40
N PRO A 271 18.56 22.92 -24.68
CA PRO A 271 17.84 22.68 -23.44
C PRO A 271 17.98 23.87 -22.50
N SER A 272 16.93 24.22 -21.79
CA SER A 272 16.92 25.41 -20.96
C SER A 272 16.06 25.22 -19.71
N VAL A 273 16.39 25.95 -18.65
CA VAL A 273 15.59 26.11 -17.47
C VAL A 273 14.93 27.46 -17.49
N LEU A 274 13.61 27.52 -17.49
CA LEU A 274 12.83 28.75 -17.60
C LEU A 274 11.99 28.94 -16.33
N ILE A 275 11.63 30.19 -16.04
CA ILE A 275 10.71 30.54 -14.97
C ILE A 275 9.57 31.41 -15.53
N TRP A 276 8.35 30.95 -15.37
CA TRP A 276 7.17 31.75 -15.65
C TRP A 276 6.70 32.45 -14.38
N ARG A 277 6.43 33.75 -14.45
CA ARG A 277 5.96 34.59 -13.35
C ARG A 277 4.48 34.88 -13.50
N ALA A 278 3.68 34.46 -12.55
CA ALA A 278 2.22 34.57 -12.63
C ALA A 278 1.76 36.04 -12.69
N ALA A 279 2.24 36.89 -11.77
CA ALA A 279 1.79 38.31 -11.70
C ALA A 279 2.13 39.13 -12.93
N GLU A 280 3.25 38.86 -13.58
CA GLU A 280 3.75 39.58 -14.73
C GLU A 280 3.39 38.90 -16.05
N ASN A 281 2.86 37.68 -15.96
CA ASN A 281 2.60 36.83 -17.12
C ASN A 281 3.77 36.72 -18.10
N ARG A 282 5.01 36.71 -17.55
CA ARG A 282 6.29 36.74 -18.25
C ARG A 282 7.09 35.48 -18.01
N ILE A 283 7.87 35.08 -19.00
CA ILE A 283 8.85 34.00 -18.86
C ILE A 283 10.28 34.58 -18.91
N ASP A 284 11.12 34.18 -18.00
CA ASP A 284 12.54 34.51 -17.95
C ASP A 284 13.37 33.21 -18.06
N THR A 285 14.57 33.34 -18.62
CA THR A 285 15.48 32.20 -18.79
C THR A 285 16.50 32.20 -17.67
N LEU A 286 16.53 31.10 -16.88
CA LEU A 286 17.49 30.94 -15.79
C LEU A 286 18.81 30.34 -16.26
N LEU A 287 18.77 29.39 -17.20
CA LEU A 287 19.96 28.72 -17.72
C LEU A 287 19.67 28.21 -19.13
N VAL A 288 20.69 28.43 -20.05
CA VAL A 288 20.65 27.90 -21.43
C VAL A 288 21.80 26.94 -21.63
N GLY A 289 21.51 25.80 -22.24
CA GLY A 289 22.48 24.76 -22.55
C GLY A 289 22.83 23.89 -21.33
N GLY A 290 22.98 22.65 -21.59
CA GLY A 290 23.31 21.58 -20.62
C GLY A 290 23.00 20.23 -21.24
N ASN A 291 23.57 19.17 -20.68
CA ASN A 291 23.33 17.80 -21.14
C ASN A 291 22.18 17.16 -20.38
N ASP A 292 22.00 17.52 -19.08
CA ASP A 292 20.96 16.96 -18.22
C ASP A 292 20.66 17.93 -17.07
N PHE A 293 19.37 18.03 -16.71
CA PHE A 293 18.87 18.81 -15.58
C PHE A 293 18.07 17.90 -14.65
N ARG A 294 18.20 18.08 -13.33
CA ARG A 294 17.52 17.26 -12.32
C ARG A 294 17.24 18.02 -11.04
N GLY A 295 16.38 17.44 -10.22
CA GLY A 295 16.22 17.86 -8.83
C GLY A 295 15.78 19.30 -8.67
N PHE A 296 14.81 19.75 -9.43
CA PHE A 296 14.27 21.11 -9.34
C PHE A 296 13.60 21.34 -7.99
N THR A 297 13.90 22.47 -7.36
CA THR A 297 13.27 22.90 -6.11
C THR A 297 13.05 24.40 -6.08
N ILE A 298 11.98 24.81 -5.40
CA ILE A 298 11.61 26.21 -5.20
C ILE A 298 11.43 26.39 -3.69
N ASP A 299 11.89 27.50 -3.14
CA ASP A 299 11.65 27.82 -1.73
C ASP A 299 10.15 28.10 -1.47
N LYS A 300 9.73 27.98 -0.23
CA LYS A 300 8.31 28.14 0.17
C LYS A 300 7.68 29.46 -0.29
N ASN A 301 8.47 30.50 -0.42
CA ASN A 301 8.00 31.84 -0.78
C ASN A 301 8.02 32.11 -2.31
N GLY A 302 8.58 31.20 -3.11
CA GLY A 302 8.71 31.37 -4.54
C GLY A 302 9.74 32.43 -4.94
N TYR A 303 10.75 32.68 -4.10
CA TYR A 303 11.81 33.66 -4.37
C TYR A 303 13.16 33.06 -4.74
N GLN A 304 13.35 31.78 -4.50
CA GLN A 304 14.60 31.09 -4.75
C GLN A 304 14.32 29.77 -5.49
N VAL A 305 15.21 29.45 -6.40
CA VAL A 305 15.20 28.21 -7.20
C VAL A 305 16.55 27.54 -7.09
N ALA A 306 16.60 26.25 -6.95
CA ALA A 306 17.82 25.47 -7.12
C ALA A 306 17.54 24.21 -7.96
N PHE A 307 18.55 23.75 -8.67
CA PHE A 307 18.50 22.54 -9.46
C PHE A 307 19.90 21.99 -9.72
N LEU A 308 19.99 20.76 -10.15
CA LEU A 308 21.22 20.11 -10.59
C LEU A 308 21.34 20.24 -12.11
N ALA A 309 22.52 20.61 -12.62
CA ALA A 309 22.80 20.57 -14.04
C ALA A 309 24.18 19.98 -14.34
N GLU A 310 24.21 19.12 -15.34
CA GLU A 310 25.44 18.62 -15.96
C GLU A 310 25.62 19.30 -17.32
N ARG A 311 26.80 19.95 -17.54
CA ARG A 311 27.04 20.78 -18.72
C ARG A 311 28.39 20.56 -19.37
N ASP A 312 29.33 19.96 -18.64
CA ASP A 312 30.75 20.00 -18.99
C ASP A 312 31.25 18.71 -19.66
N SER A 313 30.46 17.63 -19.56
CA SER A 313 30.87 16.32 -20.09
C SER A 313 30.60 16.23 -21.59
N ALA A 314 31.51 15.56 -22.30
CA ALA A 314 31.21 15.11 -23.67
C ALA A 314 30.01 14.17 -23.66
N PHE A 315 29.21 14.17 -24.73
CA PHE A 315 27.97 13.40 -24.86
C PHE A 315 28.12 11.90 -24.48
N LYS A 316 29.25 11.30 -24.87
CA LYS A 316 29.56 9.89 -24.59
C LYS A 316 30.41 9.67 -23.35
N SER A 317 30.57 10.68 -22.48
CA SER A 317 31.35 10.53 -21.26
C SER A 317 30.69 9.50 -20.32
N THR A 318 31.49 8.55 -19.85
CA THR A 318 31.09 7.53 -18.87
C THR A 318 30.93 8.08 -17.46
N GLN A 319 31.53 9.23 -17.17
CA GLN A 319 31.35 9.97 -15.92
C GLN A 319 30.75 11.35 -16.20
N LYS A 320 29.73 11.70 -15.46
CA LYS A 320 29.05 12.98 -15.52
C LYS A 320 29.06 13.61 -14.12
N PHE A 321 29.42 14.90 -14.04
CA PHE A 321 29.52 15.61 -12.76
C PHE A 321 28.53 16.74 -12.72
N TYR A 322 27.56 16.61 -11.84
CA TYR A 322 26.55 17.62 -11.64
C TYR A 322 27.08 18.75 -10.76
N LYS A 323 26.53 19.95 -10.96
CA LYS A 323 26.72 21.14 -10.12
C LYS A 323 25.36 21.61 -9.63
N VAL A 324 25.29 22.21 -8.44
CA VAL A 324 24.10 22.87 -7.93
C VAL A 324 24.04 24.27 -8.49
N TRP A 325 22.99 24.52 -9.25
CA TRP A 325 22.66 25.84 -9.79
C TRP A 325 21.62 26.50 -8.90
N TYR A 326 21.77 27.80 -8.68
CA TYR A 326 20.93 28.58 -7.78
C TYR A 326 20.58 29.91 -8.42
N TRP A 327 19.34 30.28 -8.25
CA TRP A 327 18.79 31.58 -8.65
C TRP A 327 17.96 32.18 -7.51
N LYS A 328 18.07 33.50 -7.33
CA LYS A 328 17.25 34.28 -6.42
C LYS A 328 16.52 35.37 -7.18
N ASN A 329 15.33 35.72 -6.75
CA ASN A 329 14.56 36.79 -7.38
C ASN A 329 15.35 38.10 -7.46
N GLY A 330 15.49 38.65 -8.67
CA GLY A 330 16.34 39.79 -8.99
C GLY A 330 17.67 39.44 -9.68
N ASP A 331 18.09 38.17 -9.64
CA ASP A 331 19.27 37.73 -10.38
C ASP A 331 18.92 37.62 -11.88
N PRO A 332 19.82 37.99 -12.79
CA PRO A 332 19.58 37.91 -14.24
C PRO A 332 19.57 36.46 -14.76
N SER A 333 20.29 35.55 -14.09
CA SER A 333 20.39 34.14 -14.45
C SER A 333 20.84 33.31 -13.25
N ALA A 334 20.70 31.99 -13.34
CA ALA A 334 21.19 31.08 -12.30
C ALA A 334 22.74 31.03 -12.30
N ARG A 335 23.32 30.88 -11.13
CA ARG A 335 24.76 30.75 -10.89
C ARG A 335 25.09 29.43 -10.21
N ILE A 336 26.31 28.95 -10.34
CA ILE A 336 26.78 27.78 -9.59
C ILE A 336 26.87 28.16 -8.12
N LEU A 337 26.23 27.36 -7.24
CA LEU A 337 26.30 27.52 -5.80
C LEU A 337 27.30 26.53 -5.19
N VAL A 338 27.26 25.26 -5.62
CA VAL A 338 28.13 24.19 -5.14
C VAL A 338 28.54 23.27 -6.28
N ASP A 339 29.78 22.84 -6.27
CA ASP A 339 30.33 21.80 -7.12
C ASP A 339 31.27 20.87 -6.32
N ARG A 340 31.90 19.91 -7.01
CA ARG A 340 32.82 18.92 -6.38
C ARG A 340 34.11 19.54 -5.81
N TYR A 341 34.43 20.79 -6.14
CA TYR A 341 35.61 21.51 -5.67
C TYR A 341 35.28 22.52 -4.57
N SER A 342 34.03 22.64 -4.17
CA SER A 342 33.59 23.57 -3.14
C SER A 342 34.25 23.25 -1.82
N LYS A 343 34.69 24.29 -1.09
CA LYS A 343 35.33 24.15 0.22
C LYS A 343 34.44 23.42 1.20
N GLY A 344 34.94 22.33 1.82
CA GLY A 344 34.21 21.49 2.75
C GLY A 344 33.64 20.20 2.09
N MET A 345 33.75 20.07 0.77
CA MET A 345 33.44 18.81 0.07
C MET A 345 34.51 17.75 0.42
N ASN A 346 34.08 16.53 0.70
CA ASN A 346 35.00 15.42 0.93
C ASN A 346 35.85 15.15 -0.33
N ILE A 347 37.08 14.70 -0.13
CA ILE A 347 37.97 14.37 -1.24
C ILE A 347 37.35 13.22 -2.04
N ASN A 348 37.38 13.34 -3.38
CA ASN A 348 36.77 12.37 -4.31
C ASN A 348 35.25 12.18 -4.19
N TRP A 349 34.56 13.13 -3.58
CA TRP A 349 33.10 13.15 -3.58
C TRP A 349 32.56 14.09 -4.64
N VAL A 350 31.30 13.84 -5.02
CA VAL A 350 30.58 14.60 -6.06
C VAL A 350 29.18 14.93 -5.58
N ILE A 351 28.54 15.90 -6.23
CA ILE A 351 27.12 16.15 -6.08
C ILE A 351 26.36 14.93 -6.63
N SER A 352 25.49 14.34 -5.84
CA SER A 352 24.70 13.19 -6.26
C SER A 352 23.53 13.65 -7.13
N GLN A 353 23.40 13.05 -8.30
CA GLN A 353 22.24 13.21 -9.18
C GLN A 353 20.99 12.51 -8.67
N ASP A 354 21.16 11.57 -7.73
CA ASP A 354 20.10 10.70 -7.21
C ASP A 354 19.41 11.28 -5.96
N PHE A 355 19.77 12.52 -5.60
CA PHE A 355 19.17 13.26 -4.48
C PHE A 355 18.62 14.60 -4.96
N SER A 356 17.32 14.83 -4.84
CA SER A 356 16.70 16.11 -5.16
C SER A 356 16.98 17.14 -4.06
N PRO A 357 17.64 18.26 -4.37
CA PRO A 357 17.84 19.34 -3.40
C PRO A 357 16.50 19.85 -2.85
N TYR A 358 16.53 20.40 -1.64
CA TYR A 358 15.36 21.09 -1.06
C TYR A 358 15.77 22.21 -0.12
N PHE A 359 14.96 23.26 -0.08
CA PHE A 359 15.18 24.37 0.84
C PHE A 359 14.66 24.07 2.24
N SER A 360 15.32 24.63 3.27
CA SER A 360 14.71 24.74 4.59
C SER A 360 13.49 25.65 4.53
N LYS A 361 12.63 25.60 5.54
CA LYS A 361 11.39 26.39 5.63
C LYS A 361 11.62 27.89 5.45
N SER A 362 12.71 28.44 6.02
CA SER A 362 13.10 29.84 5.89
C SER A 362 13.76 30.17 4.54
N GLY A 363 14.17 29.17 3.77
CA GLY A 363 14.97 29.31 2.56
C GLY A 363 16.44 29.66 2.81
N GLN A 364 16.89 29.73 4.07
CA GLN A 364 18.28 30.09 4.40
C GLN A 364 19.26 28.94 4.16
N ARG A 365 18.79 27.70 4.13
CA ARG A 365 19.60 26.51 3.87
C ARG A 365 19.04 25.75 2.69
N LEU A 366 19.96 25.30 1.83
CA LEU A 366 19.66 24.35 0.78
C LEU A 366 20.32 23.03 1.13
N PHE A 367 19.54 21.98 1.23
CA PHE A 367 20.00 20.61 1.43
C PHE A 367 20.24 19.93 0.09
N LEU A 368 21.29 19.14 0.01
CA LEU A 368 21.69 18.41 -1.20
C LEU A 368 22.35 17.08 -0.83
N GLY A 369 22.39 16.18 -1.79
CA GLY A 369 23.06 14.89 -1.67
C GLY A 369 24.47 14.95 -2.24
N THR A 370 25.40 14.30 -1.57
CA THR A 370 26.75 14.04 -2.06
C THR A 370 27.05 12.53 -1.99
N ALA A 371 27.99 12.07 -2.80
CA ALA A 371 28.43 10.68 -2.78
C ALA A 371 29.89 10.55 -3.21
N PRO A 372 30.60 9.48 -2.81
CA PRO A 372 31.87 9.14 -3.41
C PRO A 372 31.75 9.03 -4.93
N ALA A 373 32.72 9.55 -5.68
CA ALA A 373 32.74 9.39 -7.14
C ALA A 373 32.83 7.89 -7.49
N LYS A 374 31.93 7.43 -8.34
CA LYS A 374 31.94 6.02 -8.79
C LYS A 374 33.19 5.75 -9.64
N PRO A 375 33.81 4.58 -9.49
CA PRO A 375 34.89 4.16 -10.38
C PRO A 375 34.40 4.14 -11.84
N VAL A 376 35.28 4.49 -12.75
CA VAL A 376 35.00 4.39 -14.19
C VAL A 376 34.93 2.91 -14.56
N ARG A 377 33.84 2.52 -15.28
CA ARG A 377 33.77 1.18 -15.87
C ARG A 377 34.91 1.00 -16.88
N ASP A 378 35.63 -0.08 -16.81
CA ASP A 378 36.60 -0.44 -17.84
C ASP A 378 35.84 -0.80 -19.12
N THR A 379 35.92 0.08 -20.11
CA THR A 379 35.25 -0.11 -21.41
C THR A 379 36.10 -0.92 -22.41
N SER A 380 37.32 -1.35 -22.03
CA SER A 380 38.11 -2.27 -22.84
C SER A 380 37.65 -3.72 -22.76
N LEU A 381 36.91 -4.07 -21.64
CA LEU A 381 36.31 -5.38 -21.47
C LEU A 381 34.93 -5.45 -22.14
N ILE A 382 34.76 -6.42 -23.02
CA ILE A 382 33.46 -6.73 -23.63
C ILE A 382 32.66 -7.68 -22.72
N ASP A 383 31.35 -7.70 -22.87
CA ASP A 383 30.45 -8.44 -21.93
C ASP A 383 30.74 -9.95 -21.92
N ILE A 384 31.28 -10.50 -23.04
CA ILE A 384 31.65 -11.92 -23.14
C ILE A 384 32.90 -12.28 -22.27
N ASP A 385 33.74 -11.30 -21.95
CA ASP A 385 34.95 -11.50 -21.15
C ASP A 385 34.72 -11.20 -19.66
N LEU A 386 33.52 -10.74 -19.30
CA LEU A 386 33.16 -10.42 -17.93
C LEU A 386 32.78 -11.70 -17.16
N VAL A 387 33.54 -12.00 -16.11
CA VAL A 387 33.21 -13.08 -15.17
C VAL A 387 32.00 -12.68 -14.33
N LYS A 388 30.96 -13.51 -14.33
CA LYS A 388 29.77 -13.34 -13.47
C LYS A 388 29.99 -14.20 -12.21
N LEU A 389 30.43 -13.57 -11.13
CA LEU A 389 30.79 -14.25 -9.85
C LEU A 389 30.37 -13.42 -8.66
N ASP A 390 29.66 -14.02 -7.71
CA ASP A 390 29.38 -13.48 -6.38
C ASP A 390 30.31 -14.15 -5.37
N VAL A 391 31.09 -13.35 -4.65
CA VAL A 391 31.99 -13.86 -3.60
C VAL A 391 31.35 -13.64 -2.24
N TRP A 392 30.96 -14.72 -1.56
CA TRP A 392 30.40 -14.69 -0.23
C TRP A 392 31.53 -14.78 0.80
N HIS A 393 31.65 -13.78 1.67
CA HIS A 393 32.70 -13.74 2.69
C HIS A 393 32.10 -13.74 4.10
N TYR A 394 32.70 -14.48 5.02
CA TYR A 394 32.19 -14.66 6.38
C TYR A 394 32.12 -13.35 7.20
N ASN A 395 32.85 -12.31 6.83
CA ASN A 395 32.86 -11.00 7.48
C ASN A 395 32.06 -9.94 6.75
N ASP A 396 31.37 -10.26 5.67
CA ASP A 396 30.51 -9.28 5.00
C ASP A 396 29.49 -8.68 5.97
N GLU A 397 29.31 -7.36 5.93
CA GLU A 397 28.28 -6.66 6.69
C GLU A 397 26.88 -7.17 6.32
N TYR A 398 26.69 -7.48 5.03
CA TYR A 398 25.48 -8.01 4.43
C TYR A 398 25.80 -9.18 3.50
N LEU A 399 24.95 -10.21 3.51
CA LEU A 399 25.06 -11.33 2.57
C LEU A 399 24.90 -10.85 1.12
N GLN A 400 25.55 -11.54 0.17
CA GLN A 400 25.51 -11.20 -1.25
C GLN A 400 24.08 -11.04 -1.81
N PRO A 401 23.09 -11.91 -1.52
CA PRO A 401 21.72 -11.69 -1.99
C PRO A 401 21.10 -10.38 -1.48
N TYR A 402 21.43 -9.96 -0.24
CA TYR A 402 20.96 -8.67 0.28
C TYR A 402 21.62 -7.51 -0.45
N GLN A 403 22.92 -7.58 -0.70
CA GLN A 403 23.66 -6.57 -1.45
C GLN A 403 23.10 -6.44 -2.88
N LEU A 404 22.89 -7.54 -3.58
CA LEU A 404 22.33 -7.55 -4.94
C LEU A 404 20.91 -6.99 -4.99
N ARG A 405 20.08 -7.36 -4.02
CA ARG A 405 18.71 -6.84 -3.93
C ARG A 405 18.65 -5.33 -3.70
N ASN A 406 19.63 -4.78 -3.00
CA ASN A 406 19.72 -3.37 -2.70
C ASN A 406 20.73 -2.62 -3.60
N LEU A 407 21.27 -3.28 -4.63
CA LEU A 407 22.33 -2.73 -5.48
C LEU A 407 21.95 -1.39 -6.12
N ASP A 408 20.74 -1.27 -6.64
CA ASP A 408 20.24 -0.02 -7.23
C ASP A 408 20.17 1.10 -6.18
N GLN A 409 19.67 0.79 -4.98
CA GLN A 409 19.61 1.75 -3.87
C GLN A 409 21.02 2.15 -3.42
N GLU A 410 21.94 1.22 -3.32
CA GLU A 410 23.34 1.50 -2.95
C GLU A 410 24.04 2.31 -4.05
N ASN A 411 23.79 2.00 -5.31
CA ASN A 411 24.28 2.80 -6.44
C ASN A 411 23.76 4.25 -6.45
N LYS A 412 22.58 4.47 -5.91
CA LYS A 412 21.95 5.80 -5.78
C LYS A 412 22.15 6.43 -4.39
N ARG A 413 22.89 5.75 -3.51
CA ARG A 413 23.09 6.24 -2.13
C ARG A 413 23.71 7.62 -2.12
N SER A 414 23.08 8.49 -1.35
CA SER A 414 23.50 9.89 -1.20
C SER A 414 23.57 10.25 0.26
N TYR A 415 24.53 11.09 0.60
CA TYR A 415 24.78 11.56 1.95
C TYR A 415 24.45 13.05 2.04
N LEU A 416 23.67 13.38 3.07
CA LEU A 416 23.15 14.73 3.22
C LEU A 416 24.26 15.75 3.51
N ALA A 417 24.23 16.82 2.75
CA ALA A 417 25.02 18.03 2.95
C ALA A 417 24.09 19.25 2.93
N LEU A 418 24.55 20.38 3.40
CA LEU A 418 23.84 21.65 3.27
C LEU A 418 24.77 22.77 2.76
N VAL A 419 24.14 23.77 2.17
CA VAL A 419 24.76 25.03 1.84
C VAL A 419 23.90 26.19 2.34
N GLU A 420 24.51 27.19 2.95
CA GLU A 420 23.83 28.43 3.32
C GLU A 420 23.62 29.28 2.06
N THR A 421 22.39 29.61 1.73
CA THR A 421 22.03 30.24 0.46
C THR A 421 22.64 31.65 0.30
N ALA A 422 22.82 32.37 1.41
CA ALA A 422 23.38 33.74 1.41
C ALA A 422 24.89 33.75 1.29
N SER A 423 25.63 32.92 2.04
CA SER A 423 27.08 32.91 2.11
C SER A 423 27.72 31.92 1.12
N GLY A 424 27.00 30.91 0.67
CA GLY A 424 27.56 29.80 -0.10
C GLY A 424 28.40 28.82 0.74
N ASN A 425 28.37 28.92 2.05
CA ASN A 425 29.13 28.04 2.95
C ASN A 425 28.54 26.61 2.88
N PHE A 426 29.31 25.70 2.32
CA PHE A 426 28.96 24.29 2.20
C PHE A 426 29.42 23.49 3.44
N ARG A 427 28.64 22.50 3.88
CA ARG A 427 28.98 21.56 4.96
C ARG A 427 28.48 20.16 4.66
N GLN A 428 29.37 19.18 4.81
CA GLN A 428 29.02 17.78 4.81
C GLN A 428 28.45 17.40 6.18
N LEU A 429 27.23 16.84 6.22
CA LEU A 429 26.57 16.45 7.48
C LEU A 429 26.56 14.94 7.71
N ALA A 430 26.26 14.14 6.69
CA ALA A 430 26.28 12.68 6.72
C ALA A 430 27.42 12.15 5.86
N ASP A 431 27.89 10.94 6.12
CA ASP A 431 28.91 10.23 5.35
C ASP A 431 28.76 8.71 5.50
N THR A 432 29.74 7.94 5.05
CA THR A 432 29.75 6.48 5.11
C THR A 432 29.75 5.90 6.54
N ASP A 433 30.22 6.68 7.52
CA ASP A 433 30.25 6.24 8.93
C ASP A 433 28.95 6.58 9.67
N MET A 434 28.28 7.65 9.27
CA MET A 434 26.96 8.06 9.77
C MET A 434 26.05 8.39 8.60
N PRO A 435 25.47 7.38 7.94
CA PRO A 435 24.77 7.58 6.66
C PRO A 435 23.36 8.18 6.82
N GLN A 436 22.76 8.07 7.98
CA GLN A 436 21.38 8.53 8.20
C GLN A 436 21.36 9.80 9.03
N LEU A 437 20.60 10.80 8.55
CA LEU A 437 20.39 12.06 9.24
C LEU A 437 18.91 12.45 9.17
N MET A 438 18.30 12.69 10.33
CA MET A 438 16.95 13.22 10.42
C MET A 438 17.03 14.72 10.70
N VAL A 439 16.51 15.49 9.74
CA VAL A 439 16.47 16.94 9.78
C VAL A 439 15.26 17.39 10.62
N SER A 440 15.45 18.37 11.47
CA SER A 440 14.42 18.91 12.36
C SER A 440 13.93 20.29 11.88
N ASN A 441 12.77 20.72 12.37
CA ASN A 441 12.17 22.01 12.11
C ASN A 441 12.17 22.38 10.61
N GLU A 442 11.79 21.43 9.77
CA GLU A 442 11.76 21.60 8.31
C GLU A 442 13.08 22.17 7.74
N GLY A 443 14.23 21.80 8.35
CA GLY A 443 15.56 22.22 7.94
C GLY A 443 16.14 23.42 8.72
N ASP A 444 15.36 24.13 9.49
CA ASP A 444 15.82 25.30 10.26
C ASP A 444 16.23 24.97 11.70
N GLY A 445 16.19 23.71 12.09
CA GLY A 445 16.61 23.26 13.42
C GLY A 445 18.07 23.58 13.72
N HIS A 446 18.35 23.78 15.03
CA HIS A 446 19.71 24.02 15.54
C HIS A 446 20.47 22.73 15.83
N GLN A 447 19.79 21.59 15.82
CA GLN A 447 20.40 20.25 15.88
C GLN A 447 19.61 19.26 15.03
N PHE A 448 20.31 18.26 14.49
CA PHE A 448 19.74 17.16 13.74
C PHE A 448 20.07 15.83 14.43
N LEU A 449 19.33 14.79 14.11
CA LEU A 449 19.56 13.46 14.66
C LEU A 449 20.34 12.61 13.66
N GLY A 450 21.59 12.26 14.01
CA GLY A 450 22.43 11.35 13.26
C GLY A 450 22.27 9.90 13.77
N VAL A 451 22.27 8.94 12.85
CA VAL A 451 22.13 7.51 13.16
C VAL A 451 23.14 6.70 12.35
N SER A 452 23.85 5.81 13.04
CA SER A 452 24.75 4.83 12.41
C SER A 452 24.47 3.43 12.94
N ASP A 453 24.28 2.48 12.04
CA ASP A 453 24.17 1.05 12.35
C ASP A 453 25.40 0.26 11.89
N LYS A 454 26.41 0.92 11.34
CA LYS A 454 27.56 0.32 10.64
C LYS A 454 28.21 -0.82 11.42
N LEU A 455 28.40 -0.64 12.72
CA LEU A 455 29.06 -1.65 13.57
C LEU A 455 28.19 -2.87 13.88
N TYR A 456 26.89 -2.82 13.57
CA TYR A 456 25.89 -3.82 14.00
C TYR A 456 25.23 -4.56 12.83
N ARG A 457 25.59 -4.26 11.59
CA ARG A 457 24.93 -4.76 10.38
C ARG A 457 25.01 -6.28 10.24
N LYS A 458 26.15 -6.88 10.57
CA LYS A 458 26.34 -8.34 10.47
C LYS A 458 25.29 -9.11 11.28
N SER A 459 24.95 -8.65 12.48
CA SER A 459 23.97 -9.32 13.35
C SER A 459 22.52 -9.20 12.85
N MET A 460 22.22 -8.30 11.93
CA MET A 460 20.88 -8.14 11.36
C MET A 460 20.29 -9.45 10.82
N GLN A 461 21.14 -10.33 10.32
CA GLN A 461 20.74 -11.62 9.71
C GLN A 461 20.04 -12.57 10.69
N TRP A 462 20.31 -12.45 12.00
CA TRP A 462 19.69 -13.28 13.05
C TRP A 462 18.94 -12.49 14.11
N GLU A 463 19.23 -11.18 14.26
CA GLU A 463 18.46 -10.29 15.14
C GLU A 463 17.18 -9.74 14.44
N GLY A 464 17.17 -9.67 13.12
CA GLY A 464 16.06 -9.08 12.34
C GLY A 464 16.05 -7.56 12.29
N GLY A 465 16.96 -6.91 13.00
CA GLY A 465 17.20 -5.47 13.06
C GLY A 465 18.63 -5.15 13.48
N THR A 466 18.99 -3.87 13.48
CA THR A 466 20.33 -3.42 13.90
C THR A 466 20.23 -2.53 15.12
N ARG A 467 21.19 -2.68 16.04
CA ARG A 467 21.50 -1.65 17.04
C ARG A 467 22.03 -0.41 16.34
N LYS A 468 21.99 0.74 17.01
CA LYS A 468 22.33 2.03 16.40
C LYS A 468 23.13 2.89 17.36
N ASP A 469 24.16 3.56 16.83
CA ASP A 469 24.80 4.69 17.51
C ASP A 469 24.04 5.97 17.15
N ILE A 470 23.71 6.76 18.15
CA ILE A 470 22.87 7.95 18.04
C ILE A 470 23.69 9.19 18.31
N PHE A 471 23.60 10.16 17.40
CA PHE A 471 24.37 11.40 17.46
C PHE A 471 23.46 12.63 17.44
N SER A 472 23.85 13.67 18.15
CA SER A 472 23.42 15.04 17.86
C SER A 472 24.36 15.62 16.82
N VAL A 473 23.81 16.25 15.78
CA VAL A 473 24.58 16.90 14.71
C VAL A 473 24.23 18.39 14.70
N ASP A 474 25.23 19.23 14.90
CA ASP A 474 25.09 20.69 14.75
C ASP A 474 25.15 21.06 13.26
N PRO A 475 24.09 21.58 12.65
CA PRO A 475 24.06 21.93 11.23
C PRO A 475 24.95 23.16 10.89
N HIS A 476 25.34 23.99 11.89
CA HIS A 476 26.19 25.17 11.67
C HIS A 476 27.67 24.79 11.57
N THR A 477 28.10 23.79 12.34
CA THR A 477 29.51 23.39 12.40
C THR A 477 29.78 22.04 11.75
N GLY A 478 28.73 21.19 11.58
CA GLY A 478 28.87 19.79 11.18
C GLY A 478 29.36 18.89 12.33
N LYS A 479 29.54 19.42 13.56
CA LYS A 479 30.02 18.65 14.72
C LYS A 479 29.02 17.59 15.09
N ARG A 480 29.50 16.35 15.25
CA ARG A 480 28.75 15.19 15.73
C ARG A 480 29.10 14.89 17.18
N THR A 481 28.11 14.73 18.03
CA THR A 481 28.28 14.35 19.43
C THR A 481 27.52 13.05 19.67
N LEU A 482 28.22 12.00 20.06
CA LEU A 482 27.62 10.71 20.40
C LEU A 482 26.74 10.87 21.65
N ILE A 483 25.46 10.43 21.55
CA ILE A 483 24.48 10.47 22.64
C ILE A 483 24.32 9.06 23.26
N ILE A 484 24.19 8.06 22.40
CA ILE A 484 23.98 6.66 22.83
C ILE A 484 24.75 5.76 21.88
N LYS A 485 25.42 4.77 22.44
CA LYS A 485 26.05 3.68 21.70
C LYS A 485 25.17 2.43 21.76
N ALA A 486 25.07 1.71 20.66
CA ALA A 486 24.41 0.41 20.54
C ALA A 486 22.94 0.39 21.01
N LEU A 487 22.17 1.46 20.76
CA LEU A 487 20.75 1.49 21.12
C LEU A 487 19.98 0.38 20.38
N ASP A 488 19.34 -0.51 21.14
CA ASP A 488 18.23 -1.31 20.64
C ASP A 488 16.95 -0.49 20.87
N GLY A 489 16.51 0.22 19.85
CA GLY A 489 15.42 1.18 20.04
C GLY A 489 15.10 2.04 18.81
N ILE A 490 14.18 2.96 19.00
CA ILE A 490 13.65 3.86 17.96
C ILE A 490 14.04 5.29 18.30
N PRO A 491 15.12 5.82 17.70
CA PRO A 491 15.54 7.21 17.91
C PRO A 491 14.67 8.18 17.11
N MET A 492 14.41 9.34 17.69
CA MET A 492 13.54 10.39 17.14
C MET A 492 14.06 11.77 17.55
N ILE A 493 13.65 12.81 16.80
CA ILE A 493 13.88 14.21 17.15
C ILE A 493 12.56 14.96 17.22
N SER A 494 12.44 15.89 18.17
CA SER A 494 11.24 16.71 18.32
C SER A 494 11.11 17.75 17.19
N PRO A 495 9.88 18.20 16.84
CA PRO A 495 9.65 19.09 15.70
C PRO A 495 10.49 20.38 15.70
N ASN A 496 10.68 21.02 16.86
CA ASN A 496 11.48 22.25 16.98
C ASN A 496 12.93 21.99 17.39
N ALA A 497 13.41 20.74 17.29
CA ALA A 497 14.79 20.38 17.58
C ALA A 497 15.24 20.56 19.05
N ARG A 498 14.32 20.70 20.01
CA ARG A 498 14.72 20.86 21.40
C ARG A 498 15.22 19.56 22.02
N TYR A 499 14.71 18.40 21.57
CA TYR A 499 14.97 17.11 22.17
C TYR A 499 15.27 16.06 21.13
N ILE A 500 16.35 15.30 21.36
CA ILE A 500 16.51 13.97 20.79
C ILE A 500 15.96 13.01 21.83
N TYR A 501 15.08 12.09 21.42
CA TYR A 501 14.40 11.16 22.27
C TYR A 501 14.29 9.79 21.59
N TRP A 502 14.03 8.76 22.35
CA TRP A 502 13.96 7.40 21.84
C TRP A 502 13.05 6.53 22.70
N TYR A 503 12.55 5.47 22.10
CA TYR A 503 12.06 4.31 22.84
C TYR A 503 13.19 3.30 22.97
N ASP A 504 13.54 2.92 24.20
CA ASP A 504 14.54 1.90 24.53
C ASP A 504 13.81 0.56 24.63
N MET A 505 14.09 -0.36 23.69
CA MET A 505 13.39 -1.65 23.63
C MET A 505 13.73 -2.53 24.82
N GLU A 506 14.99 -2.56 25.22
CA GLU A 506 15.45 -3.39 26.36
C GLU A 506 14.87 -2.88 27.69
N LYS A 507 14.86 -1.58 27.90
CA LYS A 507 14.33 -0.94 29.11
C LYS A 507 12.81 -0.67 29.04
N ARG A 508 12.22 -0.79 27.85
CA ARG A 508 10.78 -0.67 27.59
C ARG A 508 10.20 0.67 28.03
N HIS A 509 10.94 1.76 27.85
CA HIS A 509 10.50 3.10 28.19
C HIS A 509 10.96 4.16 27.17
N TYR A 510 10.29 5.32 27.18
CA TYR A 510 10.74 6.50 26.48
C TYR A 510 11.76 7.26 27.30
N ALA A 511 12.84 7.71 26.67
CA ALA A 511 13.87 8.54 27.26
C ALA A 511 14.18 9.72 26.33
N VAL A 512 14.78 10.78 26.90
CA VAL A 512 15.07 12.03 26.22
C VAL A 512 16.45 12.54 26.62
N ARG A 513 17.14 13.19 25.70
CA ARG A 513 18.41 13.92 25.98
C ARG A 513 18.09 15.32 26.44
N VAL A 514 18.50 15.69 27.67
CA VAL A 514 18.41 17.03 28.24
C VAL A 514 19.78 17.48 28.71
N GLY A 515 20.38 18.41 27.96
CA GLY A 515 21.78 18.77 28.14
C GLY A 515 22.69 17.54 27.95
N GLU A 516 23.47 17.19 28.96
CA GLU A 516 24.35 15.99 28.88
C GLU A 516 23.72 14.72 29.51
N ARG A 517 22.48 14.78 30.00
CA ARG A 517 21.81 13.66 30.68
C ARG A 517 20.76 13.01 29.81
N ASN A 518 20.71 11.68 29.91
CA ASN A 518 19.66 10.86 29.32
C ASN A 518 18.63 10.56 30.41
N LEU A 519 17.42 11.13 30.26
CA LEU A 519 16.35 11.06 31.27
C LEU A 519 15.26 10.08 30.80
N PRO A 520 14.91 9.06 31.59
CA PRO A 520 13.73 8.26 31.35
C PRO A 520 12.49 9.10 31.74
N ILE A 521 11.57 9.29 30.78
CA ILE A 521 10.40 10.17 30.97
C ILE A 521 9.07 9.41 31.10
N SER A 522 9.06 8.10 30.95
CA SER A 522 7.84 7.29 31.04
C SER A 522 7.85 6.25 32.14
N THR A 523 8.88 6.18 32.98
CA THR A 523 9.04 5.15 34.03
C THR A 523 7.95 5.23 35.13
N GLY A 524 7.27 6.36 35.28
CA GLY A 524 6.15 6.51 36.24
C GLY A 524 4.85 5.87 35.79
N ILE A 525 4.78 5.38 34.54
CA ILE A 525 3.58 4.73 33.98
C ILE A 525 3.58 3.27 34.41
N LYS A 526 2.52 2.84 35.10
CA LYS A 526 2.35 1.45 35.53
C LYS A 526 1.85 0.52 34.43
N THR A 527 1.15 1.05 33.45
CA THR A 527 0.67 0.29 32.28
C THR A 527 1.79 0.12 31.26
N LYS A 528 1.73 -0.97 30.49
CA LYS A 528 2.73 -1.24 29.45
C LYS A 528 2.52 -0.30 28.26
N LEU A 529 3.59 0.33 27.81
CA LEU A 529 3.59 1.17 26.59
C LEU A 529 3.95 0.36 25.34
N TYR A 530 4.00 -0.95 25.42
CA TYR A 530 4.34 -1.89 24.37
C TYR A 530 3.27 -2.98 24.25
N ASP A 531 3.28 -3.71 23.16
CA ASP A 531 2.29 -4.75 22.87
C ASP A 531 2.22 -5.77 24.02
N GLU A 532 1.10 -5.75 24.73
CA GLU A 532 0.86 -6.59 25.91
C GLU A 532 0.64 -8.07 25.57
N GLU A 533 0.25 -8.35 24.33
CA GLU A 533 -0.01 -9.69 23.80
C GLU A 533 1.08 -10.24 22.90
N TYR A 534 2.23 -9.54 22.88
CA TYR A 534 3.37 -9.94 22.07
C TYR A 534 3.89 -11.33 22.45
N ASP A 535 3.84 -12.25 21.49
CA ASP A 535 4.18 -13.66 21.70
C ASP A 535 5.40 -14.13 20.90
N MET A 536 6.15 -13.19 20.30
CA MET A 536 7.39 -13.48 19.57
C MET A 536 8.60 -13.48 20.52
N PRO A 537 9.73 -14.10 20.13
CA PRO A 537 10.91 -14.19 20.99
C PRO A 537 11.72 -12.89 21.20
N SER A 538 11.50 -11.87 20.36
CA SER A 538 12.15 -10.56 20.50
C SER A 538 11.47 -9.66 21.55
N GLU A 539 12.04 -8.48 21.78
CA GLU A 539 11.41 -7.45 22.61
C GLU A 539 10.13 -6.91 21.98
N PRO A 540 9.08 -6.67 22.76
CA PRO A 540 7.79 -6.20 22.25
C PRO A 540 7.88 -4.76 21.73
N THR A 541 7.19 -4.50 20.62
CA THR A 541 7.13 -3.17 20.01
C THR A 541 6.28 -2.19 20.83
N PRO A 542 6.66 -0.91 20.94
CA PRO A 542 5.82 0.09 21.59
C PRO A 542 4.56 0.38 20.79
N TYR A 543 3.48 0.79 21.48
CA TYR A 543 2.26 1.28 20.79
C TYR A 543 2.49 2.60 20.04
N GLY A 544 3.58 3.29 20.31
CA GLY A 544 4.07 4.41 19.52
C GLY A 544 3.81 5.78 20.10
N VAL A 545 4.36 6.76 19.40
CA VAL A 545 4.19 8.19 19.67
C VAL A 545 2.97 8.71 18.93
N MET A 546 2.13 9.47 19.62
CA MET A 546 1.02 10.18 18.98
C MET A 546 1.52 11.46 18.28
N ARG A 547 2.01 12.43 19.06
CA ARG A 547 2.52 13.71 18.54
C ARG A 547 3.16 14.56 19.66
N TRP A 548 3.89 15.59 19.28
CA TRP A 548 4.33 16.64 20.17
C TRP A 548 3.30 17.76 20.28
N LEU A 549 3.24 18.41 21.45
CA LEU A 549 2.57 19.69 21.60
C LEU A 549 3.50 20.81 21.08
N GLU A 550 2.93 21.92 20.68
CA GLU A 550 3.66 23.08 20.19
C GLU A 550 4.82 23.47 21.13
N ASN A 551 5.89 24.00 20.52
CA ASN A 551 7.13 24.36 21.18
C ASN A 551 7.84 23.18 21.88
N ASP A 552 7.58 21.94 21.43
CA ASP A 552 8.11 20.70 22.03
C ASP A 552 7.87 20.63 23.55
N SER A 553 6.74 21.17 23.99
CA SER A 553 6.45 21.34 25.41
C SER A 553 6.02 20.04 26.11
N LEU A 554 5.32 19.15 25.38
CA LEU A 554 4.83 17.86 25.86
C LEU A 554 4.91 16.82 24.74
N LEU A 555 5.12 15.57 25.12
CA LEU A 555 5.08 14.42 24.21
C LEU A 555 3.87 13.56 24.54
N PHE A 556 3.05 13.20 23.53
CA PHE A 556 1.96 12.26 23.68
C PHE A 556 2.34 10.90 23.12
N VAL A 557 2.08 9.84 23.91
CA VAL A 557 2.35 8.46 23.54
C VAL A 557 1.13 7.57 23.85
N TYR A 558 1.10 6.38 23.26
CA TYR A 558 0.02 5.42 23.48
C TYR A 558 0.42 4.32 24.44
N ASP A 559 -0.52 3.84 25.27
CA ASP A 559 -0.58 2.45 25.68
C ASP A 559 -1.56 1.67 24.78
N ARG A 560 -1.94 0.46 25.15
CA ARG A 560 -2.89 -0.35 24.36
C ARG A 560 -4.18 0.39 24.05
N TYR A 561 -4.71 1.12 25.01
CA TYR A 561 -6.03 1.73 24.97
C TYR A 561 -5.99 3.26 25.03
N ASP A 562 -5.12 3.79 25.89
CA ASP A 562 -5.16 5.16 26.34
C ASP A 562 -4.02 6.03 25.78
N ILE A 563 -4.15 7.35 25.95
CA ILE A 563 -3.15 8.34 25.55
C ILE A 563 -2.50 8.89 26.80
N TRP A 564 -1.16 8.96 26.80
CA TRP A 564 -0.36 9.46 27.89
C TRP A 564 0.39 10.73 27.49
N GLN A 565 0.43 11.68 28.41
CA GLN A 565 1.19 12.92 28.31
C GLN A 565 2.46 12.80 29.11
N LEU A 566 3.61 13.09 28.46
CA LEU A 566 4.95 13.05 29.05
C LEU A 566 5.57 14.44 29.06
N ASP A 567 6.19 14.81 30.18
CA ASP A 567 7.05 15.99 30.26
C ASP A 567 8.47 15.64 29.81
N PRO A 568 8.97 16.22 28.71
CA PRO A 568 10.32 15.91 28.22
C PRO A 568 11.43 16.37 29.18
N GLN A 569 11.16 17.26 30.13
CA GLN A 569 12.15 17.66 31.15
C GLN A 569 12.16 16.70 32.35
N GLY A 570 11.23 15.77 32.47
CA GLY A 570 11.11 14.83 33.59
C GLY A 570 10.75 15.47 34.92
N LYS A 571 10.25 16.72 34.90
CA LYS A 571 9.86 17.45 36.13
C LYS A 571 8.44 17.10 36.60
N LYS A 572 7.57 16.70 35.67
CA LYS A 572 6.18 16.31 35.94
C LYS A 572 6.04 14.81 35.75
N ILE A 573 5.23 14.19 36.58
CA ILE A 573 4.89 12.76 36.44
C ILE A 573 4.05 12.57 35.15
N PRO A 574 4.20 11.44 34.47
CA PRO A 574 3.36 11.08 33.34
C PRO A 574 1.85 11.10 33.72
N MET A 575 1.02 11.61 32.84
CA MET A 575 -0.41 11.75 33.05
C MET A 575 -1.21 11.03 31.99
N ASN A 576 -2.19 10.21 32.40
CA ASN A 576 -3.13 9.60 31.46
C ASN A 576 -4.14 10.63 30.98
N LEU A 577 -4.03 11.03 29.71
CA LEU A 577 -4.87 12.08 29.11
C LEU A 577 -6.34 11.65 29.00
N THR A 578 -6.58 10.37 28.74
CA THR A 578 -7.91 9.77 28.57
C THR A 578 -8.48 9.21 29.89
N LYS A 579 -7.85 9.50 31.03
CA LYS A 579 -8.25 9.08 32.39
C LYS A 579 -8.43 7.57 32.58
N GLY A 580 -7.81 6.74 31.72
CA GLY A 580 -7.91 5.28 31.77
C GLY A 580 -9.25 4.72 31.27
N GLU A 581 -10.09 5.56 30.64
CA GLU A 581 -11.40 5.15 30.15
C GLU A 581 -11.28 4.10 29.04
N GLY A 582 -10.23 4.21 28.20
CA GLY A 582 -9.94 3.23 27.17
C GLY A 582 -9.73 1.83 27.75
N ARG A 583 -8.86 1.70 28.74
CA ARG A 583 -8.56 0.42 29.39
C ARG A 583 -9.76 -0.14 30.16
N LYS A 584 -10.52 0.70 30.84
CA LYS A 584 -11.72 0.30 31.57
C LYS A 584 -12.77 -0.33 30.67
N ASN A 585 -12.98 0.21 29.47
CA ASN A 585 -14.00 -0.22 28.51
C ASN A 585 -13.46 -1.07 27.35
N HIS A 586 -12.15 -1.37 27.35
CA HIS A 586 -11.47 -2.07 26.25
C HIS A 586 -11.59 -1.34 24.89
N ILE A 587 -11.55 0.01 24.93
CA ILE A 587 -11.62 0.86 23.75
C ILE A 587 -10.24 1.46 23.47
N SER A 588 -9.64 1.12 22.34
CA SER A 588 -8.41 1.77 21.91
C SER A 588 -8.71 3.09 21.21
N TYR A 589 -8.04 4.15 21.67
CA TYR A 589 -8.11 5.49 21.07
C TYR A 589 -6.87 5.77 20.25
N ARG A 590 -7.03 6.15 18.98
CA ARG A 590 -5.93 6.52 18.09
C ARG A 590 -6.27 7.84 17.38
N TRP A 591 -5.38 8.79 17.47
CA TRP A 591 -5.55 10.11 16.85
C TRP A 591 -5.65 9.99 15.32
N VAL A 592 -6.60 10.73 14.75
CA VAL A 592 -6.74 10.89 13.31
C VAL A 592 -6.12 12.22 12.90
N ASN A 593 -5.02 12.18 12.16
CA ASN A 593 -4.41 13.38 11.63
C ASN A 593 -5.27 13.98 10.49
N THR A 594 -6.03 15.01 10.80
CA THR A 594 -6.90 15.70 9.83
C THR A 594 -6.20 16.80 9.05
N ASP A 595 -4.96 17.15 9.43
CA ASP A 595 -4.09 18.10 8.73
C ASP A 595 -2.63 17.60 8.68
N PRO A 596 -2.25 16.86 7.64
CA PRO A 596 -0.90 16.32 7.50
C PRO A 596 0.22 17.37 7.45
N ALA A 597 -0.11 18.62 7.12
CA ALA A 597 0.87 19.71 7.05
C ALA A 597 1.34 20.19 8.44
N VAL A 598 0.62 19.84 9.51
CA VAL A 598 0.95 20.26 10.86
C VAL A 598 1.79 19.20 11.57
N ASN A 599 2.97 19.59 12.06
CA ASN A 599 3.92 18.68 12.73
C ASN A 599 3.77 18.62 14.25
N TYR A 600 2.90 19.43 14.84
CA TYR A 600 2.63 19.49 16.28
C TYR A 600 1.14 19.76 16.54
N LEU A 601 0.69 19.51 17.75
CA LEU A 601 -0.65 19.88 18.22
C LEU A 601 -0.59 21.21 18.99
N LYS A 602 -1.66 21.98 18.96
CA LYS A 602 -1.78 23.21 19.73
C LYS A 602 -2.46 22.94 21.06
N GLN A 603 -2.13 23.75 22.07
CA GLN A 603 -2.84 23.74 23.34
C GLN A 603 -4.34 23.95 23.10
N ASP A 604 -5.18 23.20 23.81
CA ASP A 604 -6.65 23.24 23.76
C ASP A 604 -7.28 22.93 22.38
N GLN A 605 -6.49 22.37 21.46
CA GLN A 605 -6.99 21.93 20.15
C GLN A 605 -7.95 20.74 20.31
N VAL A 606 -9.11 20.81 19.67
CA VAL A 606 -9.98 19.64 19.50
C VAL A 606 -9.31 18.66 18.52
N ILE A 607 -9.14 17.44 18.97
CA ILE A 607 -8.62 16.34 18.16
C ILE A 607 -9.68 15.27 17.96
N TYR A 608 -9.62 14.60 16.81
CA TYR A 608 -10.48 13.48 16.48
C TYR A 608 -9.74 12.17 16.70
N LEU A 609 -10.42 11.21 17.30
CA LEU A 609 -9.89 9.89 17.60
C LEU A 609 -10.71 8.83 16.87
N ARG A 610 -10.03 7.88 16.28
CA ARG A 610 -10.66 6.60 15.96
C ARG A 610 -10.77 5.82 17.26
N GLN A 611 -11.97 5.31 17.56
CA GLN A 611 -12.20 4.40 18.68
C GLN A 611 -12.54 3.01 18.16
N PHE A 612 -11.99 1.98 18.84
CA PHE A 612 -12.22 0.59 18.52
C PHE A 612 -12.32 -0.24 19.80
N ASN A 613 -13.42 -0.94 19.95
CA ASN A 613 -13.62 -1.82 21.10
C ASN A 613 -13.10 -3.22 20.78
N GLU A 614 -12.08 -3.66 21.48
CA GLU A 614 -11.40 -4.92 21.22
C GLU A 614 -12.23 -6.15 21.60
N LYS A 615 -13.27 -6.02 22.45
CA LYS A 615 -14.15 -7.12 22.83
C LYS A 615 -15.23 -7.41 21.79
N ASN A 616 -16.03 -6.39 21.43
CA ASN A 616 -17.15 -6.56 20.51
C ASN A 616 -16.82 -6.11 19.07
N LYS A 617 -15.62 -5.59 18.85
CA LYS A 617 -15.10 -5.11 17.54
C LYS A 617 -15.83 -3.89 16.96
N PHE A 618 -16.65 -3.19 17.77
CA PHE A 618 -17.31 -1.96 17.35
C PHE A 618 -16.26 -0.89 17.06
N SER A 619 -16.53 -0.08 16.06
CA SER A 619 -15.64 1.04 15.71
C SER A 619 -16.41 2.34 15.46
N GLY A 620 -15.72 3.46 15.58
CA GLY A 620 -16.30 4.79 15.42
C GLY A 620 -15.30 5.91 15.60
N PHE A 621 -15.83 7.11 15.89
CA PHE A 621 -15.03 8.30 16.13
C PHE A 621 -15.40 8.93 17.47
N ALA A 622 -14.40 9.51 18.12
CA ALA A 622 -14.53 10.31 19.32
C ALA A 622 -13.77 11.63 19.15
N GLN A 623 -14.00 12.57 20.03
CA GLN A 623 -13.24 13.82 20.11
C GLN A 623 -12.81 14.12 21.55
N MET A 624 -11.76 14.93 21.69
CA MET A 624 -11.34 15.50 22.97
C MET A 624 -10.47 16.73 22.76
N ASN A 625 -10.32 17.55 23.81
CA ASN A 625 -9.36 18.64 23.80
C ASN A 625 -7.98 18.14 24.22
N ILE A 626 -6.95 18.49 23.46
CA ILE A 626 -5.56 18.14 23.79
C ILE A 626 -5.06 18.97 24.97
N GLY A 627 -4.23 18.37 25.82
CA GLY A 627 -3.64 19.04 26.99
C GLY A 627 -4.52 19.13 28.22
N VAL A 628 -5.81 18.80 28.14
CA VAL A 628 -6.73 18.72 29.26
C VAL A 628 -7.16 17.26 29.46
N PRO A 629 -6.81 16.61 30.59
CA PRO A 629 -7.25 15.26 30.85
C PRO A 629 -8.77 15.14 30.95
N GLY A 630 -9.35 14.27 30.15
CA GLY A 630 -10.80 14.07 30.09
C GLY A 630 -11.16 12.72 29.47
N ILE A 631 -12.40 12.31 29.64
CA ILE A 631 -12.97 11.18 28.95
C ILE A 631 -13.23 11.62 27.50
N PRO A 632 -12.72 10.91 26.47
CA PRO A 632 -13.07 11.23 25.10
C PRO A 632 -14.59 11.15 24.86
N GLU A 633 -15.14 12.19 24.26
CA GLU A 633 -16.56 12.23 23.88
C GLU A 633 -16.77 11.31 22.66
N SER A 634 -17.54 10.25 22.81
CA SER A 634 -17.88 9.35 21.71
C SER A 634 -18.91 10.01 20.80
N LEU A 635 -18.54 10.28 19.54
CA LEU A 635 -19.41 10.90 18.54
C LEU A 635 -20.29 9.84 17.86
N GLN A 636 -19.71 8.71 17.50
CA GLN A 636 -20.42 7.56 16.97
C GLN A 636 -19.62 6.29 17.25
N MET A 637 -20.32 5.21 17.54
CA MET A 637 -19.75 3.87 17.69
C MET A 637 -20.81 2.82 17.36
N GLY A 638 -20.43 1.75 16.66
CA GLY A 638 -21.37 0.72 16.28
C GLY A 638 -20.74 -0.53 15.70
N SER A 639 -21.60 -1.49 15.34
CA SER A 639 -21.25 -2.79 14.73
C SER A 639 -20.88 -2.61 13.24
N VAL A 640 -19.86 -1.79 12.98
CA VAL A 640 -19.37 -1.41 11.65
C VAL A 640 -17.86 -1.25 11.67
N SER A 641 -17.25 -1.25 10.50
CA SER A 641 -15.87 -0.79 10.29
C SER A 641 -15.90 0.60 9.70
N VAL A 642 -15.27 1.59 10.39
CA VAL A 642 -15.12 2.96 9.91
C VAL A 642 -13.67 3.27 9.57
N GLY A 643 -13.45 4.10 8.53
CA GLY A 643 -12.10 4.45 8.13
C GLY A 643 -12.02 5.67 7.23
N GLY A 644 -10.78 6.06 6.90
CA GLY A 644 -10.50 7.08 5.89
C GLY A 644 -11.10 8.46 6.18
N LEU A 645 -11.10 8.90 7.44
CA LEU A 645 -11.61 10.22 7.83
C LEU A 645 -10.77 11.34 7.21
N VAL A 646 -11.42 12.20 6.46
CA VAL A 646 -10.87 13.43 5.87
C VAL A 646 -11.71 14.61 6.31
N LYS A 647 -11.08 15.73 6.70
CA LYS A 647 -11.73 16.98 7.06
C LYS A 647 -11.42 18.04 6.02
N ALA A 648 -12.40 18.84 5.65
CA ALA A 648 -12.20 20.01 4.80
C ALA A 648 -11.27 21.02 5.50
N LYS A 649 -10.40 21.69 4.72
CA LYS A 649 -9.42 22.65 5.26
C LYS A 649 -10.08 23.87 5.91
N GLN A 650 -11.20 24.34 5.36
CA GLN A 650 -11.84 25.61 5.72
C GLN A 650 -13.23 25.44 6.35
N ALA A 651 -13.69 24.20 6.56
CA ALA A 651 -15.02 23.93 7.09
C ALA A 651 -15.02 22.70 8.01
N ASN A 652 -16.00 22.63 8.90
CA ASN A 652 -16.29 21.43 9.68
C ASN A 652 -17.15 20.48 8.84
N SER A 653 -16.55 19.99 7.75
CA SER A 653 -17.15 19.02 6.86
C SER A 653 -16.22 17.81 6.80
N PHE A 654 -16.76 16.65 7.07
CA PHE A 654 -16.03 15.40 7.19
C PHE A 654 -16.48 14.39 6.13
N LEU A 655 -15.52 13.68 5.57
CA LEU A 655 -15.71 12.57 4.64
C LEU A 655 -15.08 11.33 5.25
N TYR A 656 -15.80 10.21 5.29
CA TYR A 656 -15.28 8.94 5.79
C TYR A 656 -15.95 7.74 5.12
N THR A 657 -15.46 6.55 5.35
CA THR A 657 -16.09 5.30 4.90
C THR A 657 -16.68 4.53 6.06
N ARG A 658 -17.75 3.82 5.76
CA ARG A 658 -18.38 2.86 6.66
C ARG A 658 -18.75 1.62 5.89
N GLU A 659 -18.46 0.47 6.46
CA GLU A 659 -18.78 -0.85 5.89
C GLU A 659 -19.18 -1.83 6.98
N ARG A 660 -19.69 -2.96 6.54
CA ARG A 660 -20.01 -4.11 7.39
C ARG A 660 -19.90 -5.38 6.54
N PHE A 661 -19.73 -6.54 7.15
CA PHE A 661 -19.65 -7.83 6.44
C PHE A 661 -20.77 -8.06 5.41
N ASP A 662 -21.96 -7.50 5.64
CA ASP A 662 -23.16 -7.60 4.77
C ASP A 662 -23.43 -6.33 3.93
N SER A 663 -22.67 -5.29 4.11
CA SER A 663 -22.84 -4.01 3.42
C SER A 663 -21.49 -3.47 2.94
N SER A 664 -21.34 -3.39 1.62
CA SER A 664 -20.11 -2.88 1.01
C SER A 664 -19.81 -1.46 1.48
N ALA A 665 -18.52 -1.11 1.44
CA ALA A 665 -18.06 0.20 1.84
C ALA A 665 -18.84 1.31 1.15
N ALA A 666 -19.29 2.28 1.91
CA ALA A 666 -19.97 3.47 1.41
C ALA A 666 -19.28 4.74 1.91
N VAL A 667 -19.30 5.78 1.08
CA VAL A 667 -18.87 7.13 1.43
C VAL A 667 -19.94 7.79 2.28
N TYR A 668 -19.53 8.40 3.38
CA TYR A 668 -20.38 9.17 4.29
C TYR A 668 -19.86 10.59 4.43
N CYS A 669 -20.77 11.54 4.50
CA CYS A 669 -20.52 12.94 4.84
C CYS A 669 -21.16 13.30 6.17
N SER A 670 -20.49 14.17 6.95
CA SER A 670 -21.01 14.67 8.23
C SER A 670 -20.43 16.05 8.55
N TYR A 671 -21.18 16.88 9.28
CA TYR A 671 -20.70 18.14 9.82
C TYR A 671 -20.18 18.01 11.25
N ASP A 672 -20.58 16.96 11.95
CA ASP A 672 -20.38 16.77 13.39
C ASP A 672 -19.79 15.40 13.77
N LEU A 673 -19.68 14.47 12.82
CA LEU A 673 -19.34 13.06 13.02
C LEU A 673 -20.33 12.28 13.90
N VAL A 674 -21.44 12.90 14.35
CA VAL A 674 -22.53 12.24 15.08
C VAL A 674 -23.55 11.69 14.08
N SER A 675 -24.01 12.56 13.19
CA SER A 675 -24.94 12.23 12.11
C SER A 675 -24.20 12.07 10.78
N GLY A 676 -24.29 10.91 10.17
CA GLY A 676 -23.62 10.62 8.87
C GLY A 676 -24.62 10.39 7.76
N ARG A 677 -24.52 11.15 6.68
CA ARG A 677 -25.30 10.93 5.44
C ARG A 677 -24.54 10.02 4.51
N ARG A 678 -25.17 8.95 4.06
CA ARG A 678 -24.61 8.06 3.04
C ARG A 678 -24.62 8.73 1.67
N MET A 679 -23.46 8.77 1.00
CA MET A 679 -23.25 9.44 -0.28
C MET A 679 -23.09 8.48 -1.47
N SER A 680 -22.72 7.24 -1.20
CA SER A 680 -22.51 6.25 -2.26
C SER A 680 -23.26 4.95 -2.00
N THR A 681 -23.65 4.30 -3.09
CA THR A 681 -24.20 2.93 -3.08
C THR A 681 -23.53 2.16 -4.21
N ILE A 682 -22.79 1.10 -3.85
CA ILE A 682 -22.12 0.21 -4.77
C ILE A 682 -22.56 -1.23 -4.51
N ASN A 683 -22.33 -2.13 -5.45
CA ASN A 683 -22.61 -3.56 -5.34
C ASN A 683 -24.09 -3.88 -5.04
N THR A 684 -25.04 -3.17 -5.64
CA THR A 684 -26.47 -3.46 -5.46
C THR A 684 -26.85 -4.87 -5.92
N GLN A 685 -26.09 -5.47 -6.86
CA GLN A 685 -26.24 -6.84 -7.33
C GLN A 685 -26.07 -7.88 -6.20
N GLN A 686 -25.41 -7.53 -5.09
CA GLN A 686 -25.25 -8.40 -3.90
C GLN A 686 -26.59 -8.94 -3.40
N ALA A 687 -27.66 -8.16 -3.49
CA ALA A 687 -29.00 -8.55 -3.05
C ALA A 687 -29.55 -9.80 -3.79
N ASN A 688 -29.01 -10.14 -4.97
CA ASN A 688 -29.40 -11.29 -5.77
C ASN A 688 -28.73 -12.60 -5.33
N TYR A 689 -27.74 -12.53 -4.44
CA TYR A 689 -26.93 -13.67 -4.02
C TYR A 689 -27.20 -14.04 -2.57
N ASN A 690 -27.14 -15.33 -2.26
CA ASN A 690 -27.07 -15.82 -0.89
C ASN A 690 -25.78 -15.26 -0.29
N TRP A 691 -25.92 -14.33 0.66
CA TRP A 691 -24.77 -13.64 1.22
C TRP A 691 -24.29 -14.32 2.50
N MET A 692 -23.48 -13.65 3.26
CA MET A 692 -22.95 -14.15 4.52
C MET A 692 -23.36 -13.28 5.71
N THR A 693 -23.46 -13.89 6.86
CA THR A 693 -23.44 -13.26 8.19
C THR A 693 -22.14 -13.57 8.89
N ALA A 694 -21.73 -12.75 9.84
CA ALA A 694 -20.54 -12.97 10.64
C ALA A 694 -20.84 -12.73 12.12
N GLU A 695 -20.29 -13.59 12.97
CA GLU A 695 -20.41 -13.47 14.43
C GLU A 695 -19.11 -13.81 15.13
N LEU A 696 -18.83 -13.13 16.24
CA LEU A 696 -17.72 -13.46 17.12
C LEU A 696 -18.10 -14.68 17.96
N VAL A 697 -17.18 -15.64 18.06
CA VAL A 697 -17.36 -16.84 18.89
C VAL A 697 -16.20 -17.00 19.85
N GLU A 698 -16.49 -17.58 21.01
CA GLU A 698 -15.50 -17.91 22.02
C GLU A 698 -15.57 -19.39 22.37
N TRP A 699 -14.41 -19.97 22.69
CA TRP A 699 -14.29 -21.34 23.18
C TRP A 699 -13.05 -21.49 24.06
N LYS A 700 -12.97 -22.59 24.79
CA LYS A 700 -11.78 -22.93 25.57
C LYS A 700 -10.79 -23.70 24.69
N ALA A 701 -9.63 -23.14 24.42
CA ALA A 701 -8.53 -23.80 23.70
C ALA A 701 -7.91 -24.91 24.57
N TYR A 702 -7.09 -25.78 23.93
CA TYR A 702 -6.49 -26.90 24.68
C TYR A 702 -5.39 -26.46 25.65
N ASP A 703 -4.84 -25.26 25.50
CA ASP A 703 -3.95 -24.65 26.49
C ASP A 703 -4.68 -24.08 27.72
N GLY A 704 -6.02 -24.20 27.77
CA GLY A 704 -6.87 -23.74 28.86
C GLY A 704 -7.34 -22.31 28.75
N LYS A 705 -6.83 -21.50 27.82
CA LYS A 705 -7.25 -20.10 27.62
C LYS A 705 -8.53 -19.98 26.81
N ILE A 706 -9.22 -18.85 26.97
CA ILE A 706 -10.35 -18.50 26.10
C ILE A 706 -9.77 -18.02 24.76
N ALA A 707 -10.18 -18.68 23.72
CA ALA A 707 -9.92 -18.33 22.33
C ALA A 707 -11.11 -17.59 21.72
N THR A 708 -10.84 -16.74 20.76
CA THR A 708 -11.83 -16.01 19.97
C THR A 708 -11.66 -16.30 18.49
N GLY A 709 -12.69 -16.04 17.71
CA GLY A 709 -12.65 -16.14 16.25
C GLY A 709 -13.94 -15.65 15.63
N ILE A 710 -13.96 -15.57 14.31
CA ILE A 710 -15.16 -15.25 13.54
C ILE A 710 -15.73 -16.54 12.95
N VAL A 711 -17.05 -16.68 13.03
CA VAL A 711 -17.79 -17.65 12.25
C VAL A 711 -18.61 -16.94 11.21
N TYR A 712 -18.39 -17.32 9.95
CA TYR A 712 -19.18 -16.85 8.82
C TYR A 712 -20.19 -17.94 8.45
N LYS A 713 -21.46 -17.53 8.31
CA LYS A 713 -22.59 -18.42 7.98
C LYS A 713 -23.35 -17.86 6.78
N PRO A 714 -23.92 -18.72 5.91
CA PRO A 714 -24.78 -18.25 4.83
C PRO A 714 -26.00 -17.48 5.38
N GLU A 715 -26.52 -16.55 4.61
CA GLU A 715 -27.67 -15.72 4.99
C GLU A 715 -28.93 -16.57 5.27
N ASP A 716 -29.10 -17.68 4.55
CA ASP A 716 -30.19 -18.66 4.71
C ASP A 716 -29.84 -19.78 5.71
N PHE A 717 -28.92 -19.53 6.65
CA PHE A 717 -28.49 -20.48 7.64
C PHE A 717 -29.68 -21.03 8.47
N ASP A 718 -29.81 -22.36 8.50
CA ASP A 718 -30.79 -23.11 9.33
C ASP A 718 -30.03 -23.94 10.37
N PRO A 719 -30.20 -23.69 11.70
CA PRO A 719 -29.50 -24.44 12.74
C PRO A 719 -29.87 -25.91 12.83
N LYS A 720 -30.95 -26.36 12.14
CA LYS A 720 -31.37 -27.77 12.06
C LYS A 720 -30.61 -28.54 10.97
N ARG A 721 -29.98 -27.87 10.03
CA ARG A 721 -29.19 -28.46 8.95
C ARG A 721 -27.74 -28.64 9.37
N LYS A 722 -27.06 -29.63 8.78
CA LYS A 722 -25.61 -29.79 8.90
C LYS A 722 -24.91 -29.22 7.68
N TYR A 723 -23.84 -28.47 7.92
CA TYR A 723 -23.06 -27.78 6.90
C TYR A 723 -21.62 -28.30 6.86
N PRO A 724 -21.00 -28.39 5.69
CA PRO A 724 -19.56 -28.51 5.60
C PRO A 724 -18.88 -27.24 6.14
N MET A 725 -17.70 -27.38 6.76
CA MET A 725 -16.97 -26.28 7.35
C MET A 725 -15.55 -26.21 6.81
N ILE A 726 -15.03 -24.99 6.57
CA ILE A 726 -13.62 -24.74 6.31
C ILE A 726 -13.07 -23.84 7.43
N ALA A 727 -12.01 -24.27 8.12
CA ALA A 727 -11.25 -23.40 9.01
C ALA A 727 -10.16 -22.69 8.20
N TYR A 728 -10.22 -21.36 8.17
CA TYR A 728 -9.25 -20.47 7.50
C TYR A 728 -8.53 -19.62 8.52
N PHE A 729 -7.21 -19.62 8.53
CA PHE A 729 -6.44 -18.94 9.57
C PHE A 729 -5.07 -18.46 9.11
N TYR A 730 -4.57 -17.49 9.87
CA TYR A 730 -3.19 -17.01 9.76
C TYR A 730 -2.60 -16.81 11.17
N GLU A 731 -2.90 -15.70 11.84
CA GLU A 731 -2.56 -15.42 13.25
C GLU A 731 -3.81 -14.92 13.99
N THR A 732 -4.15 -13.62 13.91
CA THR A 732 -5.34 -13.01 14.48
C THR A 732 -6.16 -12.37 13.38
N LEU A 733 -7.47 -12.67 13.31
CA LEU A 733 -8.38 -12.22 12.26
C LEU A 733 -9.64 -11.55 12.83
N SER A 734 -9.94 -11.73 14.13
CA SER A 734 -11.23 -11.34 14.72
C SER A 734 -11.48 -9.83 14.73
N ASP A 735 -10.43 -9.00 14.70
CA ASP A 735 -10.58 -7.53 14.61
C ASP A 735 -11.25 -7.08 13.30
N GLY A 736 -11.24 -7.95 12.28
CA GLY A 736 -11.91 -7.76 11.01
C GLY A 736 -13.38 -8.16 10.96
N LEU A 737 -14.04 -8.44 12.09
CA LEU A 737 -15.44 -8.91 12.15
C LEU A 737 -16.40 -8.12 11.26
N PHE A 738 -16.26 -6.80 11.24
CA PHE A 738 -17.15 -5.91 10.49
C PHE A 738 -16.58 -5.43 9.16
N ASN A 739 -15.46 -5.97 8.71
CA ASN A 739 -14.93 -5.65 7.39
C ASN A 739 -15.78 -6.31 6.30
N TYR A 740 -15.99 -5.58 5.20
CA TYR A 740 -16.60 -6.11 4.00
C TYR A 740 -15.60 -6.92 3.20
N LEU A 741 -15.92 -8.18 2.95
CA LEU A 741 -15.12 -9.06 2.12
C LEU A 741 -15.75 -9.14 0.73
N ALA A 742 -15.16 -8.46 -0.25
CA ALA A 742 -15.64 -8.51 -1.63
C ALA A 742 -15.31 -9.86 -2.28
N PRO A 743 -16.22 -10.47 -3.04
CA PRO A 743 -15.87 -11.60 -3.90
C PRO A 743 -14.82 -11.18 -4.91
N ALA A 744 -13.68 -11.87 -4.89
CA ALA A 744 -12.55 -11.54 -5.76
C ALA A 744 -11.69 -12.78 -6.01
N PRO A 745 -10.96 -12.86 -7.13
CA PRO A 745 -9.90 -13.83 -7.32
C PRO A 745 -8.77 -13.50 -6.33
N THR A 746 -8.68 -14.29 -5.26
CA THR A 746 -7.68 -14.07 -4.21
C THR A 746 -6.30 -14.59 -4.62
N PRO A 747 -5.21 -14.01 -4.07
CA PRO A 747 -3.86 -14.43 -4.45
C PRO A 747 -3.38 -15.72 -3.76
N SER A 748 -4.25 -16.53 -3.16
CA SER A 748 -4.02 -17.81 -2.47
C SER A 748 -4.75 -17.89 -1.12
N ARG A 749 -5.64 -16.95 -0.82
CA ARG A 749 -6.45 -16.92 0.41
C ARG A 749 -7.82 -17.49 0.12
N LEU A 750 -8.47 -18.07 1.13
CA LEU A 750 -9.86 -18.51 1.00
C LEU A 750 -10.76 -17.34 0.61
N ASN A 751 -11.55 -17.52 -0.44
CA ASN A 751 -12.58 -16.56 -0.81
C ASN A 751 -13.83 -16.79 0.07
N ILE A 752 -13.79 -16.26 1.29
CA ILE A 752 -14.81 -16.50 2.32
C ILE A 752 -16.23 -16.25 1.78
N PRO A 753 -16.56 -15.06 1.19
CA PRO A 753 -17.93 -14.84 0.69
C PRO A 753 -18.36 -15.85 -0.37
N PHE A 754 -17.45 -16.30 -1.23
CA PHE A 754 -17.72 -17.29 -2.26
C PHE A 754 -18.14 -18.66 -1.65
N PHE A 755 -17.35 -19.18 -0.70
CA PHE A 755 -17.63 -20.46 -0.07
C PHE A 755 -18.87 -20.39 0.81
N VAL A 756 -19.02 -19.32 1.61
CA VAL A 756 -20.19 -19.15 2.49
C VAL A 756 -21.47 -19.03 1.68
N SER A 757 -21.48 -18.24 0.61
CA SER A 757 -22.62 -18.14 -0.32
C SER A 757 -23.07 -19.48 -0.90
N ARG A 758 -22.15 -20.42 -1.01
CA ARG A 758 -22.36 -21.78 -1.52
C ARG A 758 -22.69 -22.81 -0.41
N GLY A 759 -23.01 -22.34 0.80
CA GLY A 759 -23.46 -23.18 1.89
C GLY A 759 -22.37 -23.82 2.75
N TYR A 760 -21.17 -23.23 2.77
CA TYR A 760 -20.14 -23.58 3.75
C TYR A 760 -20.24 -22.70 4.99
N ILE A 761 -19.85 -23.25 6.12
CA ILE A 761 -19.46 -22.46 7.30
C ILE A 761 -17.96 -22.18 7.19
N VAL A 762 -17.54 -20.97 7.52
CA VAL A 762 -16.11 -20.68 7.64
C VAL A 762 -15.80 -20.23 9.07
N LEU A 763 -14.83 -20.91 9.70
CA LEU A 763 -14.27 -20.54 11.00
C LEU A 763 -12.94 -19.82 10.76
N ALA A 764 -12.81 -18.60 11.27
CA ALA A 764 -11.54 -17.84 11.29
C ALA A 764 -11.08 -17.63 12.75
N PRO A 765 -10.31 -18.59 13.32
CA PRO A 765 -9.85 -18.52 14.71
C PRO A 765 -8.66 -17.57 14.87
N ASP A 766 -8.59 -16.89 16.01
CA ASP A 766 -7.36 -16.24 16.48
C ASP A 766 -6.47 -17.28 17.15
N ILE A 767 -5.19 -17.22 16.85
CA ILE A 767 -4.19 -18.14 17.38
C ILE A 767 -3.20 -17.35 18.25
N ARG A 768 -3.00 -17.79 19.49
CA ARG A 768 -1.97 -17.29 20.41
C ARG A 768 -0.88 -18.32 20.52
N TYR A 769 0.37 -17.88 20.42
CA TYR A 769 1.47 -18.82 20.31
C TYR A 769 2.19 -19.02 21.64
N GLN A 770 2.83 -20.18 21.74
CA GLN A 770 3.79 -20.51 22.77
C GLN A 770 5.17 -20.58 22.13
N LYS A 771 6.12 -19.83 22.70
CA LYS A 771 7.53 -19.86 22.27
C LYS A 771 8.08 -21.28 22.25
N GLY A 772 8.73 -21.66 21.16
CA GLY A 772 9.26 -22.99 20.90
C GLY A 772 8.27 -23.99 20.30
N TYR A 773 6.94 -23.71 20.37
CA TYR A 773 5.92 -24.68 19.98
C TYR A 773 4.79 -24.08 19.10
N PRO A 774 5.13 -23.39 17.99
CA PRO A 774 4.13 -22.70 17.16
C PRO A 774 3.15 -23.68 16.52
N GLY A 775 3.59 -24.85 16.08
CA GLY A 775 2.73 -25.87 15.50
C GLY A 775 1.71 -26.44 16.47
N LYS A 776 2.14 -26.71 17.73
CA LYS A 776 1.24 -27.14 18.80
C LYS A 776 0.21 -26.06 19.12
N ALA A 777 0.63 -24.79 19.18
CA ALA A 777 -0.27 -23.67 19.42
C ALA A 777 -1.36 -23.60 18.33
N ALA A 778 -0.99 -23.67 17.05
CA ALA A 778 -1.95 -23.73 15.95
C ALA A 778 -2.95 -24.88 16.10
N TYR A 779 -2.46 -26.06 16.46
CA TYR A 779 -3.32 -27.22 16.76
C TYR A 779 -4.29 -26.93 17.91
N ASP A 780 -3.79 -26.39 19.03
CA ASP A 780 -4.57 -26.14 20.24
C ASP A 780 -5.76 -25.22 19.99
N TYR A 781 -5.58 -24.19 19.17
CA TYR A 781 -6.62 -23.18 18.87
C TYR A 781 -7.55 -23.61 17.73
N VAL A 782 -7.02 -24.08 16.62
CA VAL A 782 -7.82 -24.43 15.44
C VAL A 782 -8.66 -25.68 15.67
N VAL A 783 -8.05 -26.74 16.22
CA VAL A 783 -8.75 -28.02 16.42
C VAL A 783 -9.80 -27.92 17.53
N SER A 784 -9.49 -27.20 18.62
CA SER A 784 -10.48 -26.97 19.68
C SER A 784 -11.67 -26.13 19.19
N GLY A 785 -11.40 -25.10 18.36
CA GLY A 785 -12.43 -24.27 17.74
C GLY A 785 -13.35 -25.07 16.81
N ALA A 786 -12.75 -25.87 15.92
CA ALA A 786 -13.52 -26.75 15.04
C ALA A 786 -14.42 -27.69 15.85
N ARG A 787 -13.90 -28.34 16.89
CA ARG A 787 -14.68 -29.22 17.76
C ARG A 787 -15.75 -28.47 18.57
N ALA A 788 -15.49 -27.23 18.98
CA ALA A 788 -16.50 -26.41 19.66
C ALA A 788 -17.70 -26.12 18.74
N LEU A 789 -17.44 -25.85 17.45
CA LEU A 789 -18.52 -25.64 16.48
C LEU A 789 -19.30 -26.94 16.15
N VAL A 790 -18.60 -28.07 16.08
CA VAL A 790 -19.26 -29.37 15.91
C VAL A 790 -20.27 -29.62 17.04
N LYS A 791 -19.92 -29.28 18.28
CA LYS A 791 -20.83 -29.41 19.45
C LYS A 791 -22.07 -28.51 19.34
N LYS A 792 -22.09 -27.48 18.49
CA LYS A 792 -23.29 -26.66 18.23
C LYS A 792 -24.35 -27.41 17.42
N GLY A 793 -24.02 -28.54 16.81
CA GLY A 793 -24.96 -29.45 16.12
C GLY A 793 -25.13 -29.18 14.62
N TRP A 794 -24.74 -28.04 14.10
CA TRP A 794 -24.94 -27.68 12.70
C TRP A 794 -23.67 -27.80 11.81
N VAL A 795 -22.54 -28.20 12.34
CA VAL A 795 -21.36 -28.61 11.54
C VAL A 795 -21.36 -30.12 11.34
N ASP A 796 -21.17 -30.54 10.09
CA ASP A 796 -20.91 -31.94 9.78
C ASP A 796 -19.47 -32.30 10.14
N SER A 797 -19.29 -33.10 11.21
CA SER A 797 -17.96 -33.46 11.69
C SER A 797 -17.14 -34.31 10.70
N THR A 798 -17.78 -34.88 9.66
CA THR A 798 -17.11 -35.66 8.62
C THR A 798 -16.72 -34.82 7.41
N LYS A 799 -17.22 -33.58 7.33
CA LYS A 799 -17.09 -32.66 6.18
C LYS A 799 -16.39 -31.36 6.58
N MET A 800 -15.23 -31.47 7.21
CA MET A 800 -14.43 -30.32 7.63
C MET A 800 -13.13 -30.23 6.83
N GLY A 801 -12.83 -29.02 6.32
CA GLY A 801 -11.58 -28.69 5.64
C GLY A 801 -10.78 -27.64 6.39
N ILE A 802 -9.50 -27.52 6.05
CA ILE A 802 -8.63 -26.44 6.53
C ILE A 802 -7.86 -25.80 5.38
N GLN A 803 -7.66 -24.49 5.46
CA GLN A 803 -6.92 -23.72 4.46
C GLN A 803 -6.09 -22.64 5.12
N GLY A 804 -4.86 -22.44 4.63
CA GLY A 804 -3.97 -21.37 5.06
C GLY A 804 -2.88 -21.09 4.04
N GLN A 805 -2.41 -19.84 4.00
CA GLN A 805 -1.33 -19.39 3.13
C GLN A 805 -0.09 -19.03 3.96
N SER A 806 1.12 -19.32 3.45
CA SER A 806 2.38 -18.93 4.07
C SER A 806 2.52 -19.52 5.49
N TRP A 807 2.53 -18.67 6.53
CA TRP A 807 2.50 -19.12 7.91
C TRP A 807 1.25 -19.97 8.21
N GLY A 808 0.09 -19.60 7.64
CA GLY A 808 -1.12 -20.44 7.68
C GLY A 808 -0.94 -21.78 6.97
N GLY A 809 -0.23 -21.80 5.85
CA GLY A 809 0.12 -23.01 5.11
C GLY A 809 1.00 -23.96 5.92
N TYR A 810 2.01 -23.43 6.63
CA TYR A 810 2.80 -24.19 7.59
C TYR A 810 1.89 -24.82 8.67
N GLN A 811 0.99 -24.03 9.25
CA GLN A 811 0.10 -24.49 10.31
C GLN A 811 -0.84 -25.59 9.81
N VAL A 812 -1.41 -25.46 8.61
CA VAL A 812 -2.20 -26.54 7.95
C VAL A 812 -1.36 -27.81 7.85
N ALA A 813 -0.16 -27.70 7.29
CA ALA A 813 0.76 -28.81 7.12
C ALA A 813 1.09 -29.49 8.45
N HIS A 814 1.31 -28.72 9.53
CA HIS A 814 1.57 -29.27 10.87
C HIS A 814 0.33 -29.94 11.47
N ILE A 815 -0.84 -29.29 11.42
CA ILE A 815 -2.08 -29.80 12.03
C ILE A 815 -2.46 -31.18 11.48
N ILE A 816 -2.37 -31.39 10.15
CA ILE A 816 -2.73 -32.68 9.54
C ILE A 816 -1.77 -33.83 9.94
N THR A 817 -0.56 -33.51 10.46
CA THR A 817 0.32 -34.53 11.05
C THR A 817 -0.12 -34.95 12.46
N ARG A 818 -0.99 -34.19 13.12
CA ARG A 818 -1.39 -34.37 14.53
C ARG A 818 -2.85 -34.85 14.69
N THR A 819 -3.67 -34.74 13.66
CA THR A 819 -5.09 -35.14 13.72
C THR A 819 -5.60 -35.59 12.37
N THR A 820 -6.62 -36.45 12.39
CA THR A 820 -7.38 -36.87 11.21
C THR A 820 -8.78 -36.24 11.17
N LEU A 821 -8.96 -35.13 11.92
CA LEU A 821 -10.26 -34.46 12.05
C LEU A 821 -10.74 -33.85 10.73
N PHE A 822 -9.82 -33.45 9.85
CA PHE A 822 -10.13 -32.75 8.61
C PHE A 822 -10.13 -33.72 7.42
N ALA A 823 -11.17 -33.64 6.60
CA ALA A 823 -11.34 -34.45 5.39
C ALA A 823 -10.59 -33.87 4.18
N ALA A 824 -10.23 -32.57 4.23
CA ALA A 824 -9.54 -31.87 3.15
C ALA A 824 -8.59 -30.80 3.71
N ALA A 825 -7.43 -30.62 3.11
CA ALA A 825 -6.45 -29.62 3.50
C ALA A 825 -5.88 -28.88 2.28
N TRP A 826 -5.72 -27.55 2.39
CA TRP A 826 -5.10 -26.72 1.36
C TRP A 826 -4.01 -25.83 2.00
N ALA A 827 -2.76 -26.07 1.65
CA ALA A 827 -1.60 -25.37 2.18
C ALA A 827 -0.92 -24.56 1.06
N GLY A 828 -1.12 -23.26 1.09
CA GLY A 828 -0.39 -22.35 0.18
C GLY A 828 0.98 -22.00 0.73
N ALA A 829 2.03 -22.13 -0.07
CA ALA A 829 3.43 -21.81 0.25
C ALA A 829 3.87 -22.26 1.67
N PRO A 830 3.68 -23.56 2.06
CA PRO A 830 3.98 -24.03 3.40
C PRO A 830 5.48 -24.13 3.65
N VAL A 831 5.92 -23.80 4.86
CA VAL A 831 7.22 -24.26 5.37
C VAL A 831 7.05 -25.69 5.87
N ALA A 832 7.66 -26.66 5.20
CA ALA A 832 7.58 -28.08 5.57
C ALA A 832 8.73 -28.56 6.45
N ASN A 833 9.89 -27.97 6.28
CA ASN A 833 11.13 -28.34 6.94
C ASN A 833 11.85 -27.12 7.51
N MET A 834 11.72 -26.88 8.80
CA MET A 834 12.33 -25.71 9.45
C MET A 834 13.85 -25.83 9.51
N THR A 835 14.44 -27.04 9.45
CA THR A 835 15.89 -27.23 9.49
C THR A 835 16.55 -26.71 8.21
N SER A 836 16.01 -27.04 7.02
CA SER A 836 16.50 -26.52 5.73
C SER A 836 16.09 -25.06 5.50
N ALA A 837 14.90 -24.67 5.96
CA ALA A 837 14.44 -23.30 5.80
C ALA A 837 15.21 -22.28 6.66
N TYR A 838 15.75 -22.69 7.82
CA TYR A 838 16.51 -21.83 8.73
C TYR A 838 17.72 -21.17 8.05
N GLY A 839 18.50 -21.96 7.28
CA GLY A 839 19.62 -21.45 6.49
C GLY A 839 19.26 -20.90 5.12
N GLY A 840 17.98 -20.93 4.75
CA GLY A 840 17.51 -20.46 3.44
C GLY A 840 17.49 -18.94 3.31
N ILE A 841 17.46 -18.45 2.07
CA ILE A 841 17.37 -17.02 1.73
C ILE A 841 15.92 -16.63 1.45
N ARG A 842 15.51 -15.49 1.97
CA ARG A 842 14.32 -14.74 1.51
C ARG A 842 14.74 -13.90 0.31
N TRP A 843 14.59 -14.45 -0.89
CA TRP A 843 15.08 -13.83 -2.13
C TRP A 843 14.47 -12.45 -2.40
N GLU A 844 13.22 -12.20 -1.99
CA GLU A 844 12.60 -10.87 -2.13
C GLU A 844 13.30 -9.76 -1.31
N SER A 845 13.99 -10.13 -0.21
CA SER A 845 14.73 -9.19 0.64
C SER A 845 16.24 -9.42 0.64
N GLY A 846 16.70 -10.60 0.18
CA GLY A 846 18.10 -11.03 0.25
C GLY A 846 18.58 -11.44 1.66
N MET A 847 17.71 -11.35 2.67
CA MET A 847 18.02 -11.78 4.05
C MET A 847 17.95 -13.31 4.15
N ASN A 848 18.76 -13.90 5.03
CA ASN A 848 18.52 -15.27 5.45
C ASN A 848 17.24 -15.35 6.33
N ARG A 849 16.88 -16.57 6.73
CA ARG A 849 15.65 -16.79 7.51
C ARG A 849 15.88 -16.98 9.00
N GLN A 850 17.12 -16.92 9.51
CA GLN A 850 17.46 -17.18 10.91
C GLN A 850 16.65 -16.31 11.88
N PHE A 851 16.58 -15.01 11.62
CA PHE A 851 15.81 -14.08 12.46
C PHE A 851 14.32 -14.46 12.60
N GLN A 852 13.72 -15.10 11.57
CA GLN A 852 12.33 -15.53 11.65
C GLN A 852 12.11 -16.59 12.72
N TYR A 853 13.07 -17.47 12.90
CA TYR A 853 13.01 -18.57 13.89
C TYR A 853 13.44 -18.10 15.27
N GLU A 854 14.50 -17.32 15.34
CA GLU A 854 15.07 -16.90 16.60
C GLU A 854 14.31 -15.75 17.27
N LYS A 855 13.76 -14.81 16.48
CA LYS A 855 13.25 -13.52 16.99
C LYS A 855 11.81 -13.18 16.62
N SER A 856 11.24 -13.80 15.57
CA SER A 856 9.94 -13.32 15.07
C SER A 856 8.95 -14.46 14.79
N GLN A 857 8.28 -14.45 13.65
CA GLN A 857 7.07 -15.20 13.31
C GLN A 857 7.13 -16.71 13.62
N SER A 858 8.28 -17.36 13.42
CA SER A 858 8.37 -18.82 13.64
C SER A 858 8.50 -19.20 15.11
N ARG A 859 8.75 -18.24 16.01
CA ARG A 859 8.65 -18.38 17.49
C ARG A 859 9.46 -19.52 18.10
N ILE A 860 10.50 -20.02 17.44
CA ILE A 860 11.37 -21.06 18.00
C ILE A 860 12.19 -20.47 19.17
N GLY A 861 12.78 -19.29 19.02
CA GLY A 861 13.47 -18.55 20.06
C GLY A 861 14.79 -19.16 20.51
N ALA A 862 15.43 -19.90 19.63
CA ALA A 862 16.76 -20.48 19.79
C ALA A 862 17.36 -20.78 18.42
N THR A 863 18.68 -20.86 18.33
CA THR A 863 19.37 -21.30 17.12
C THR A 863 19.13 -22.79 16.85
N LEU A 864 19.32 -23.18 15.58
CA LEU A 864 19.22 -24.60 15.19
C LEU A 864 20.22 -25.48 15.96
N TRP A 865 21.41 -24.96 16.30
CA TRP A 865 22.46 -25.69 16.99
C TRP A 865 22.20 -25.82 18.51
N GLU A 866 21.56 -24.82 19.14
CA GLU A 866 21.20 -24.87 20.56
C GLU A 866 20.04 -25.81 20.82
N LYS A 867 19.00 -25.81 19.98
CA LYS A 867 17.78 -26.59 20.20
C LYS A 867 17.28 -27.28 18.90
N PRO A 868 18.08 -28.20 18.31
CA PRO A 868 17.71 -28.86 17.05
C PRO A 868 16.36 -29.59 17.15
N GLN A 869 16.00 -30.12 18.32
CA GLN A 869 14.76 -30.84 18.51
C GLN A 869 13.51 -29.99 18.32
N LEU A 870 13.56 -28.67 18.62
CA LEU A 870 12.44 -27.77 18.38
C LEU A 870 12.21 -27.59 16.87
N TYR A 871 13.26 -27.58 16.08
CA TYR A 871 13.15 -27.48 14.61
C TYR A 871 12.55 -28.76 14.02
N ILE A 872 12.96 -29.93 14.49
CA ILE A 872 12.42 -31.22 14.07
C ILE A 872 10.95 -31.36 14.48
N GLU A 873 10.62 -31.05 15.75
CA GLU A 873 9.25 -31.15 16.28
C GLU A 873 8.27 -30.25 15.51
N ASN A 874 8.69 -29.04 15.14
CA ASN A 874 7.84 -28.12 14.41
C ASN A 874 7.91 -28.27 12.89
N SER A 875 8.68 -29.21 12.35
CA SER A 875 8.74 -29.48 10.90
C SER A 875 7.77 -30.58 10.50
N PRO A 876 6.71 -30.24 9.74
CA PRO A 876 5.75 -31.26 9.27
C PRO A 876 6.39 -32.45 8.58
N LEU A 877 7.47 -32.22 7.84
CA LEU A 877 8.20 -33.22 7.05
C LEU A 877 8.53 -34.50 7.83
N PHE A 878 8.98 -34.35 9.09
CA PHE A 878 9.37 -35.49 9.91
C PHE A 878 8.17 -36.28 10.48
N HIS A 879 6.95 -35.78 10.34
CA HIS A 879 5.72 -36.36 10.88
C HIS A 879 4.73 -36.83 9.82
N LEU A 880 5.08 -36.76 8.54
CA LEU A 880 4.18 -37.05 7.39
C LEU A 880 3.63 -38.48 7.39
N LYS A 881 4.30 -39.45 8.05
CA LYS A 881 3.81 -40.83 8.17
C LYS A 881 2.40 -40.87 8.78
N ALA A 882 2.08 -39.96 9.70
CA ALA A 882 0.78 -39.89 10.38
C ALA A 882 -0.34 -39.26 9.51
N VAL A 883 -0.02 -38.56 8.44
CA VAL A 883 -1.00 -37.85 7.60
C VAL A 883 -1.95 -38.85 6.91
N LYS A 884 -3.26 -38.58 7.04
CA LYS A 884 -4.33 -39.28 6.29
C LYS A 884 -5.15 -38.32 5.42
N THR A 885 -5.16 -37.05 5.77
CA THR A 885 -5.92 -36.00 5.08
C THR A 885 -5.34 -35.72 3.69
N PRO A 886 -6.15 -35.74 2.62
CA PRO A 886 -5.77 -35.28 1.29
C PRO A 886 -5.31 -33.83 1.33
N LEU A 887 -4.18 -33.53 0.67
CA LEU A 887 -3.54 -32.22 0.73
C LEU A 887 -3.29 -31.65 -0.67
N VAL A 888 -3.72 -30.41 -0.92
CA VAL A 888 -3.21 -29.59 -2.03
C VAL A 888 -2.15 -28.63 -1.48
N ILE A 889 -1.01 -28.57 -2.15
CA ILE A 889 0.08 -27.63 -1.91
C ILE A 889 0.12 -26.64 -3.07
N MET A 890 0.09 -25.33 -2.81
CA MET A 890 0.50 -24.32 -3.80
C MET A 890 1.90 -23.86 -3.44
N ALA A 891 2.85 -23.99 -4.37
CA ALA A 891 4.24 -23.55 -4.17
C ALA A 891 4.82 -23.08 -5.50
N ASN A 892 5.12 -21.81 -5.60
CA ASN A 892 5.56 -21.18 -6.84
C ASN A 892 7.08 -21.13 -6.96
N ASP A 893 7.59 -21.28 -8.18
CA ASP A 893 9.04 -21.37 -8.46
C ASP A 893 9.78 -20.03 -8.30
N ASN A 894 9.06 -18.90 -8.35
CA ASN A 894 9.61 -17.56 -8.07
C ASN A 894 9.17 -17.01 -6.70
N ASP A 895 8.87 -17.90 -5.74
CA ASP A 895 8.55 -17.49 -4.37
C ASP A 895 9.78 -16.91 -3.65
N GLY A 896 9.79 -15.59 -3.47
CA GLY A 896 10.86 -14.87 -2.78
C GLY A 896 10.77 -14.90 -1.25
N ALA A 897 9.67 -15.38 -0.68
CA ALA A 897 9.43 -15.38 0.77
C ALA A 897 9.64 -16.77 1.40
N VAL A 898 9.02 -17.81 0.83
CA VAL A 898 9.19 -19.21 1.24
C VAL A 898 9.80 -19.98 0.07
N PRO A 899 11.03 -20.49 0.18
CA PRO A 899 11.66 -21.22 -0.91
C PRO A 899 10.75 -22.36 -1.40
N TRP A 900 10.50 -22.42 -2.70
CA TRP A 900 9.58 -23.41 -3.26
C TRP A 900 9.98 -24.86 -3.02
N TYR A 901 11.26 -25.12 -2.74
CA TYR A 901 11.75 -26.42 -2.30
C TYR A 901 11.05 -26.94 -1.03
N GLN A 902 10.50 -26.06 -0.18
CA GLN A 902 9.70 -26.48 0.96
C GLN A 902 8.44 -27.22 0.52
N GLY A 903 7.79 -26.78 -0.54
CA GLY A 903 6.68 -27.47 -1.18
C GLY A 903 7.10 -28.79 -1.84
N ILE A 904 8.25 -28.79 -2.56
CA ILE A 904 8.80 -29.99 -3.21
C ILE A 904 9.17 -31.04 -2.17
N GLU A 905 9.87 -30.71 -1.09
CA GLU A 905 10.23 -31.64 -0.03
C GLU A 905 8.99 -32.32 0.54
N MET A 906 7.93 -31.56 0.82
CA MET A 906 6.69 -32.09 1.35
C MET A 906 5.95 -32.98 0.33
N PHE A 907 5.81 -32.51 -0.91
CA PHE A 907 5.12 -33.24 -1.99
C PHE A 907 5.81 -34.59 -2.26
N THR A 908 7.11 -34.58 -2.45
CA THR A 908 7.88 -35.79 -2.78
C THR A 908 7.86 -36.79 -1.62
N ALA A 909 7.97 -36.31 -0.37
CA ALA A 909 7.90 -37.16 0.81
C ALA A 909 6.50 -37.80 0.97
N MET A 910 5.41 -37.02 0.83
CA MET A 910 4.05 -37.54 0.86
C MET A 910 3.81 -38.55 -0.26
N ARG A 911 4.26 -38.26 -1.47
CA ARG A 911 4.19 -39.19 -2.60
C ARG A 911 4.95 -40.50 -2.30
N ARG A 912 6.15 -40.41 -1.73
CA ARG A 912 6.94 -41.61 -1.34
C ARG A 912 6.25 -42.47 -0.28
N LEU A 913 5.48 -41.79 0.61
CA LEU A 913 4.68 -42.45 1.65
C LEU A 913 3.29 -42.89 1.18
N ASN A 914 3.00 -42.81 -0.13
CA ASN A 914 1.71 -43.11 -0.75
C ASN A 914 0.54 -42.38 -0.11
N LYS A 915 0.70 -41.04 0.13
CA LYS A 915 -0.33 -40.16 0.67
C LYS A 915 -0.96 -39.33 -0.45
N PRO A 916 -2.28 -39.08 -0.42
CA PRO A 916 -2.94 -38.24 -1.45
C PRO A 916 -2.47 -36.80 -1.34
N VAL A 917 -1.74 -36.35 -2.37
CA VAL A 917 -1.17 -35.01 -2.42
C VAL A 917 -1.12 -34.49 -3.85
N TRP A 918 -1.44 -33.20 -4.03
CA TRP A 918 -1.29 -32.45 -5.26
C TRP A 918 -0.40 -31.24 -5.01
N MET A 919 0.36 -30.82 -6.01
CA MET A 919 1.12 -29.57 -5.93
C MET A 919 0.84 -28.73 -7.17
N LEU A 920 0.47 -27.48 -6.95
CA LEU A 920 0.23 -26.45 -7.95
C LEU A 920 1.42 -25.50 -7.96
N ASN A 921 2.10 -25.42 -9.11
CA ASN A 921 3.15 -24.43 -9.34
C ASN A 921 2.71 -23.51 -10.48
N TYR A 922 2.42 -22.26 -10.17
CA TYR A 922 2.16 -21.21 -11.15
C TYR A 922 3.50 -20.60 -11.55
N ASN A 923 4.00 -21.01 -12.73
CA ASN A 923 5.36 -20.66 -13.17
C ASN A 923 5.57 -19.15 -13.26
N GLY A 924 6.70 -18.69 -12.69
CA GLY A 924 7.08 -17.29 -12.63
C GLY A 924 6.29 -16.47 -11.59
N GLU A 925 5.32 -17.04 -10.90
CA GLU A 925 4.57 -16.35 -9.84
C GLU A 925 5.35 -16.30 -8.54
N ALA A 926 5.17 -15.18 -7.82
CA ALA A 926 5.75 -14.92 -6.52
C ALA A 926 5.03 -15.68 -5.38
N HIS A 927 5.35 -15.33 -4.13
CA HIS A 927 4.75 -15.88 -2.91
C HIS A 927 3.22 -15.82 -2.89
N ASN A 928 2.67 -14.71 -3.38
CA ASN A 928 1.25 -14.53 -3.64
C ASN A 928 1.06 -14.38 -5.15
N LEU A 929 0.04 -15.00 -5.71
CA LEU A 929 -0.25 -14.88 -7.13
C LEU A 929 -0.49 -13.40 -7.52
N VAL A 930 0.22 -12.92 -8.51
CA VAL A 930 0.14 -11.54 -9.01
C VAL A 930 -0.82 -11.47 -10.21
N GLU A 931 -0.66 -12.40 -11.15
CA GLU A 931 -1.45 -12.43 -12.38
C GLU A 931 -2.91 -12.79 -12.11
N ARG A 932 -3.84 -11.92 -12.53
CA ARG A 932 -5.27 -12.12 -12.31
C ARG A 932 -5.78 -13.45 -12.89
N LYS A 933 -5.26 -13.86 -14.04
CA LYS A 933 -5.62 -15.15 -14.66
C LYS A 933 -5.31 -16.34 -13.75
N ASN A 934 -4.14 -16.33 -13.09
CA ASN A 934 -3.71 -17.37 -12.17
C ASN A 934 -4.53 -17.33 -10.87
N ARG A 935 -4.92 -16.14 -10.42
CA ARG A 935 -5.85 -15.98 -9.28
C ARG A 935 -7.25 -16.55 -9.60
N LYS A 936 -7.75 -16.38 -10.82
CA LYS A 936 -9.03 -16.99 -11.26
C LYS A 936 -8.91 -18.50 -11.32
N ASP A 937 -7.82 -19.04 -11.84
CA ASP A 937 -7.57 -20.48 -11.95
C ASP A 937 -7.52 -21.17 -10.57
N ILE A 938 -6.74 -20.63 -9.62
CA ILE A 938 -6.60 -21.22 -8.29
C ILE A 938 -7.95 -21.28 -7.55
N GLN A 939 -8.82 -20.28 -7.71
CA GLN A 939 -10.14 -20.26 -7.07
C GLN A 939 -11.05 -21.37 -7.60
N ILE A 940 -10.97 -21.66 -8.90
CA ILE A 940 -11.72 -22.79 -9.51
C ILE A 940 -11.20 -24.11 -8.92
N ARG A 941 -9.89 -24.30 -8.85
CA ARG A 941 -9.29 -25.53 -8.28
C ARG A 941 -9.60 -25.70 -6.80
N GLU A 942 -9.55 -24.63 -6.03
CA GLU A 942 -9.88 -24.64 -4.60
C GLU A 942 -11.34 -25.01 -4.38
N GLN A 943 -12.26 -24.46 -5.19
CA GLN A 943 -13.66 -24.87 -5.18
C GLN A 943 -13.82 -26.37 -5.51
N GLN A 944 -13.25 -26.83 -6.63
CA GLN A 944 -13.39 -28.23 -7.08
C GLN A 944 -12.85 -29.22 -6.04
N PHE A 945 -11.74 -28.88 -5.38
CA PHE A 945 -11.16 -29.74 -4.34
C PHE A 945 -12.07 -29.86 -3.11
N PHE A 946 -12.56 -28.71 -2.60
CA PHE A 946 -13.40 -28.74 -1.41
C PHE A 946 -14.81 -29.29 -1.71
N ASP A 947 -15.40 -28.94 -2.85
CA ASP A 947 -16.73 -29.48 -3.24
C ASP A 947 -16.67 -31.00 -3.42
N TRP A 948 -15.59 -31.55 -4.00
CA TRP A 948 -15.38 -32.99 -4.08
C TRP A 948 -15.34 -33.65 -2.70
N LEU A 949 -14.46 -33.20 -1.82
CA LEU A 949 -14.21 -33.92 -0.55
C LEU A 949 -15.21 -33.58 0.55
N LEU A 950 -15.82 -32.40 0.53
CA LEU A 950 -16.70 -31.93 1.60
C LEU A 950 -18.18 -31.92 1.23
N LYS A 951 -18.54 -31.94 -0.06
CA LYS A 951 -19.92 -32.05 -0.53
C LYS A 951 -20.23 -33.34 -1.26
N GLY A 952 -19.20 -34.11 -1.63
CA GLY A 952 -19.35 -35.36 -2.38
C GLY A 952 -19.61 -35.12 -3.88
N GLU A 953 -19.23 -33.96 -4.41
CA GLU A 953 -19.30 -33.73 -5.85
C GLU A 953 -18.28 -34.63 -6.58
N LYS A 954 -18.49 -34.88 -7.88
CA LYS A 954 -17.55 -35.66 -8.67
C LYS A 954 -16.21 -34.89 -8.84
N PRO A 955 -15.07 -35.61 -8.78
CA PRO A 955 -13.76 -34.93 -8.94
C PRO A 955 -13.57 -34.43 -10.38
N SER A 956 -12.82 -33.40 -10.53
CA SER A 956 -12.31 -32.93 -11.84
C SER A 956 -11.13 -33.78 -12.31
N THR A 957 -10.86 -33.71 -13.61
CA THR A 957 -9.75 -34.44 -14.27
C THR A 957 -8.41 -34.20 -13.61
N TRP A 958 -8.09 -32.95 -13.26
CA TRP A 958 -6.81 -32.65 -12.60
C TRP A 958 -6.67 -33.28 -11.20
N LEU A 959 -7.77 -33.50 -10.49
CA LEU A 959 -7.77 -34.17 -9.18
C LEU A 959 -7.60 -35.67 -9.31
N LYS A 960 -8.24 -36.29 -10.31
CA LYS A 960 -8.24 -37.76 -10.45
C LYS A 960 -7.02 -38.28 -11.24
N TYR A 961 -6.61 -37.55 -12.31
CA TYR A 961 -5.60 -38.03 -13.24
C TYR A 961 -4.38 -37.11 -13.36
N GLY A 962 -4.46 -35.86 -12.84
CA GLY A 962 -3.44 -34.84 -13.09
C GLY A 962 -3.60 -34.22 -14.48
N VAL A 963 -2.63 -33.38 -14.83
CA VAL A 963 -2.49 -32.80 -16.19
C VAL A 963 -1.06 -33.05 -16.66
N PRO A 964 -0.84 -33.89 -17.68
CA PRO A 964 0.48 -34.14 -18.22
C PRO A 964 1.13 -32.88 -18.78
N ALA A 965 2.46 -32.78 -18.66
CA ALA A 965 3.21 -31.59 -19.12
C ALA A 965 2.98 -31.26 -20.61
N ILE A 966 2.76 -32.29 -21.44
CA ILE A 966 2.46 -32.16 -22.88
C ILE A 966 1.13 -31.42 -23.14
N GLU A 967 0.21 -31.44 -22.18
CA GLU A 967 -1.10 -30.77 -22.27
C GLU A 967 -1.09 -29.37 -21.68
N LYS A 968 0.01 -28.95 -21.05
CA LYS A 968 0.14 -27.63 -20.43
C LYS A 968 -0.19 -26.51 -21.43
N GLY A 969 -1.05 -25.58 -21.02
CA GLY A 969 -1.52 -24.50 -21.89
C GLY A 969 -2.56 -24.88 -22.93
N ARG A 970 -2.99 -26.15 -22.96
CA ARG A 970 -4.03 -26.69 -23.87
C ARG A 970 -5.22 -27.23 -23.13
N ASN A 971 -4.98 -27.92 -22.02
CA ASN A 971 -6.00 -28.49 -21.14
C ASN A 971 -5.72 -28.09 -19.69
N TRP A 972 -6.74 -27.60 -18.98
CA TRP A 972 -6.65 -27.20 -17.57
C TRP A 972 -7.10 -28.32 -16.61
N GLY A 973 -7.74 -29.35 -17.12
CA GLY A 973 -8.29 -30.47 -16.35
C GLY A 973 -9.48 -30.09 -15.46
N PHE A 974 -10.23 -29.06 -15.80
CA PHE A 974 -11.37 -28.60 -15.02
C PHE A 974 -12.62 -29.48 -15.17
N GLU A 975 -12.67 -30.27 -16.23
CA GLU A 975 -13.79 -31.11 -16.59
C GLU A 975 -14.06 -32.13 -15.49
N THR A 976 -15.33 -32.26 -15.13
CA THR A 976 -15.79 -33.31 -14.19
C THR A 976 -15.60 -34.68 -14.81
N VAL A 977 -15.00 -35.60 -14.08
CA VAL A 977 -14.86 -36.97 -14.54
C VAL A 977 -16.24 -37.63 -14.51
N LEU A 978 -16.68 -38.05 -15.70
CA LEU A 978 -17.85 -38.90 -15.85
C LEU A 978 -17.44 -40.34 -15.54
N ASP A 979 -18.29 -41.08 -14.82
CA ASP A 979 -18.02 -42.49 -14.43
C ASP A 979 -17.83 -43.36 -15.63
#